data_5f319f6dea2598bf2233d6e63d843b0a
#
_entry.id   5f319f6dea2598bf2233d6e63d843b0a
#
_cell.length_a   1.000
_cell.length_b   1.000
_cell.length_c   1.000
_cell.angle_alpha   90.00
_cell.angle_beta   90.00
_cell.angle_gamma   90.00
#
_symmetry.space_group_name_H-M   'P 1'
#
loop_
_entity.id
_entity.type
_entity.pdbx_description
1 polymer ?
#
loop_
_entity_poly.entity_id
_entity_poly.type
_entity_poly.pdbx_seq_one_letter_code
_entity_poly.pdbx_strand_id
1 'polypeptide(L)'
;MKILSDSKIVSKIVSMALLFSAATLTTSCDFLDVVPPEQASLSDATKSHDRAMGFLFSCYGGIGVDNPCNYLGEVASSTDEYTLPYSWSGDGMWDDYACNTASATNQNWLWGTTYQYIGQCLLFQKELEKMKGNFVSEAEKKEWLAESKFLIAYYHFATLRRYGPIPITDSYIAMDTPTEQYNGRFHFDYCVDWIAKMLDEAAEGLPAVRTKSEEWGRATSTMCKAVKARMLLYAASPLWNGKFPFPTWENKNFETPGYGKKLVSTTYDKGKWERALQANLEAFRLATGEGDRKLYDDLDFYKRNDLKLPYAPGISDGDYPTEEDKAKQEDFLKRVMLMRYAVSTRESEGNKEYIWASWKMGFDIASRMPHHIIKLNNGNWQNGWSGVSPTLYTIEHFYTKDGKLPGKDNHFSPQAEWFTSANIAGRKDIIKLNANREPRFYAWMAFDGGDYGSVFRAGQPLKLQMRNPEEQGFSTQFNRDNSVTGYLTQKYVDPKYEYGNAGSVNGGTSAPTILFRLAELYLNIAECYAALDDVDNALKYLNPIRERAGIPDLTKADVTADMTITDWVRNERFIELWNEGQRFFDVRRWCEGEKYFSAGKRLGLNAEVTKPTFEEFNVPTKPKHPFVWSNRMYLNPVFYNEVYKNPQMVQAPGY
;
A
#
# COMPACT_ATOMS: atom_id res chain seq x y z
N MET A 1 -26.15 -43.56 74.59
CA MET A 1 -26.60 -44.34 73.41
C MET A 1 -25.38 -44.87 72.64
N LYS A 2 -25.22 -46.16 72.67
CA LYS A 2 -24.04 -46.82 72.13
C LYS A 2 -24.05 -46.76 70.58
N ILE A 3 -22.91 -46.34 69.95
CA ILE A 3 -22.60 -46.71 68.59
C ILE A 3 -21.25 -47.41 68.60
N LEU A 4 -21.32 -48.69 68.33
CA LEU A 4 -20.18 -49.58 68.26
C LEU A 4 -19.32 -49.28 67.05
N SER A 5 -18.01 -49.19 67.29
CA SER A 5 -16.97 -49.14 66.27
C SER A 5 -16.77 -50.56 65.73
N ASP A 6 -17.25 -50.86 64.56
CA ASP A 6 -16.97 -52.14 63.88
C ASP A 6 -15.80 -51.94 62.94
N SER A 7 -14.58 -52.13 63.46
CA SER A 7 -13.30 -51.93 62.74
C SER A 7 -13.16 -52.80 61.48
N LYS A 8 -13.96 -53.87 61.37
CA LYS A 8 -13.95 -54.75 60.18
C LYS A 8 -14.77 -54.20 58.99
N ILE A 9 -15.78 -53.34 59.27
CA ILE A 9 -16.57 -52.72 58.20
C ILE A 9 -15.82 -51.55 57.61
N VAL A 10 -15.12 -50.76 58.47
CA VAL A 10 -14.27 -49.66 57.99
C VAL A 10 -13.07 -50.14 57.18
N SER A 11 -12.43 -51.29 57.57
CA SER A 11 -11.35 -51.87 56.81
C SER A 11 -11.80 -52.40 55.43
N LYS A 12 -13.00 -52.96 55.30
CA LYS A 12 -13.53 -53.41 54.01
C LYS A 12 -13.94 -52.28 53.09
N ILE A 13 -14.48 -51.17 53.65
CA ILE A 13 -14.83 -49.99 52.88
C ILE A 13 -13.54 -49.27 52.38
N VAL A 14 -12.52 -49.16 53.22
CA VAL A 14 -11.22 -48.55 52.80
C VAL A 14 -10.52 -49.44 51.73
N SER A 15 -10.53 -50.77 51.90
CA SER A 15 -9.95 -51.66 50.88
C SER A 15 -10.71 -51.65 49.54
N MET A 16 -12.05 -51.49 49.60
CA MET A 16 -12.87 -51.37 48.36
C MET A 16 -12.73 -50.01 47.70
N ALA A 17 -12.56 -48.94 48.49
CA ALA A 17 -12.25 -47.57 47.94
C ALA A 17 -10.81 -47.53 47.32
N LEU A 18 -9.83 -48.18 47.91
CA LEU A 18 -8.48 -48.30 47.30
C LEU A 18 -8.44 -49.15 46.03
N LEU A 19 -9.23 -50.19 45.93
CA LEU A 19 -9.40 -51.00 44.72
C LEU A 19 -10.13 -50.26 43.59
N PHE A 20 -11.12 -49.41 43.92
CA PHE A 20 -11.78 -48.58 42.95
C PHE A 20 -10.90 -47.38 42.49
N SER A 21 -10.03 -46.86 43.35
CA SER A 21 -9.05 -45.81 42.97
C SER A 21 -7.90 -46.38 42.11
N ALA A 22 -7.55 -47.63 42.24
CA ALA A 22 -6.49 -48.26 41.42
C ALA A 22 -7.04 -48.69 40.01
N ALA A 23 -8.34 -48.93 39.87
CA ALA A 23 -8.97 -49.27 38.59
C ALA A 23 -9.28 -48.07 37.70
N THR A 24 -9.22 -46.83 38.25
CA THR A 24 -9.46 -45.57 37.49
C THR A 24 -8.16 -44.92 36.97
N LEU A 25 -6.99 -45.51 37.25
CA LEU A 25 -5.68 -44.93 36.83
C LEU A 25 -5.11 -45.56 35.54
N THR A 26 -5.85 -46.44 34.86
CA THR A 26 -5.37 -47.11 33.63
C THR A 26 -6.18 -46.80 32.37
N THR A 27 -7.10 -45.82 32.39
CA THR A 27 -7.84 -45.43 31.18
C THR A 27 -7.78 -43.92 30.93
N SER A 28 -6.62 -43.34 31.14
CA SER A 28 -6.45 -41.88 30.89
C SER A 28 -5.28 -41.62 29.95
N CYS A 29 -5.35 -42.16 28.75
CA CYS A 29 -4.44 -41.70 27.68
C CYS A 29 -5.09 -41.57 26.29
N ASP A 30 -6.28 -42.12 26.06
CA ASP A 30 -6.91 -42.06 24.70
C ASP A 30 -7.92 -40.91 24.53
N PHE A 31 -8.29 -40.20 25.59
CA PHE A 31 -9.29 -39.11 25.48
C PHE A 31 -8.72 -37.78 25.01
N LEU A 32 -7.39 -37.62 25.05
CA LEU A 32 -6.71 -36.39 24.58
C LEU A 32 -6.31 -36.48 23.09
N ASP A 33 -6.38 -37.67 22.48
CA ASP A 33 -6.11 -37.88 21.05
C ASP A 33 -7.37 -37.91 20.17
N VAL A 34 -8.54 -37.68 20.74
CA VAL A 34 -9.77 -37.52 19.95
C VAL A 34 -9.78 -36.08 19.41
N VAL A 35 -9.18 -35.87 18.27
CA VAL A 35 -9.43 -34.69 17.46
C VAL A 35 -10.95 -34.64 17.21
N PRO A 36 -11.66 -33.57 17.61
CA PRO A 36 -13.09 -33.44 17.31
C PRO A 36 -13.31 -33.72 15.83
N PRO A 37 -14.33 -34.49 15.45
CA PRO A 37 -14.56 -34.90 14.05
C PRO A 37 -14.76 -33.73 13.09
N GLU A 38 -14.85 -32.51 13.58
CA GLU A 38 -14.95 -31.26 12.82
C GLU A 38 -13.63 -30.51 12.67
N GLN A 39 -12.54 -30.90 13.36
CA GLN A 39 -11.22 -30.30 13.13
C GLN A 39 -10.50 -31.04 12.01
N ALA A 40 -10.34 -30.36 10.87
CA ALA A 40 -9.55 -30.88 9.76
C ALA A 40 -8.10 -31.11 10.21
N SER A 41 -7.63 -32.35 10.10
CA SER A 41 -6.22 -32.68 10.32
C SER A 41 -5.38 -32.25 9.12
N LEU A 42 -4.08 -32.09 9.31
CA LEU A 42 -3.15 -31.80 8.19
C LEU A 42 -3.25 -32.86 7.08
N SER A 43 -3.49 -34.14 7.45
CA SER A 43 -3.70 -35.22 6.49
C SER A 43 -4.99 -35.07 5.67
N ASP A 44 -5.97 -34.27 6.14
CA ASP A 44 -7.21 -34.02 5.41
C ASP A 44 -6.99 -32.98 4.30
N ALA A 45 -5.99 -32.12 4.43
CA ALA A 45 -5.69 -31.08 3.46
C ALA A 45 -5.29 -31.62 2.07
N THR A 46 -4.87 -32.90 2.00
CA THR A 46 -4.42 -33.52 0.74
C THR A 46 -5.32 -34.71 0.31
N LYS A 47 -6.53 -34.83 0.88
CA LYS A 47 -7.47 -35.93 0.57
C LYS A 47 -8.37 -35.70 -0.67
N SER A 48 -8.45 -34.50 -1.17
CA SER A 48 -9.22 -34.14 -2.36
C SER A 48 -8.64 -32.89 -3.04
N HIS A 49 -9.00 -32.70 -4.32
CA HIS A 49 -8.64 -31.51 -5.09
C HIS A 49 -9.01 -30.19 -4.36
N ASP A 50 -10.27 -30.07 -3.93
CA ASP A 50 -10.79 -28.84 -3.32
C ASP A 50 -10.10 -28.52 -1.99
N ARG A 51 -9.77 -29.55 -1.20
CA ARG A 51 -9.03 -29.35 0.06
C ARG A 51 -7.60 -28.92 -0.18
N ALA A 52 -6.92 -29.53 -1.15
CA ALA A 52 -5.57 -29.15 -1.53
C ALA A 52 -5.51 -27.73 -2.12
N MET A 53 -6.51 -27.35 -2.93
CA MET A 53 -6.67 -25.99 -3.42
C MET A 53 -6.98 -25.00 -2.29
N GLY A 54 -7.82 -25.38 -1.33
CA GLY A 54 -8.08 -24.61 -0.12
C GLY A 54 -6.82 -24.38 0.71
N PHE A 55 -5.92 -25.38 0.78
CA PHE A 55 -4.63 -25.22 1.43
C PHE A 55 -3.73 -24.23 0.68
N LEU A 56 -3.64 -24.31 -0.65
CA LEU A 56 -2.94 -23.30 -1.46
C LEU A 56 -3.51 -21.90 -1.19
N PHE A 57 -4.84 -21.74 -1.18
CA PHE A 57 -5.46 -20.43 -0.93
C PHE A 57 -5.18 -19.91 0.48
N SER A 58 -4.98 -20.78 1.48
CA SER A 58 -4.55 -20.35 2.80
C SER A 58 -3.16 -19.71 2.79
N CYS A 59 -2.28 -20.09 1.85
CA CYS A 59 -0.98 -19.46 1.65
C CYS A 59 -1.10 -18.01 1.17
N TYR A 60 -2.17 -17.65 0.45
CA TYR A 60 -2.46 -16.28 0.03
C TYR A 60 -2.98 -15.38 1.16
N GLY A 61 -3.35 -15.93 2.31
CA GLY A 61 -3.89 -15.17 3.44
C GLY A 61 -2.94 -14.09 3.97
N GLY A 62 -1.64 -14.25 3.76
CA GLY A 62 -0.61 -13.29 4.16
C GLY A 62 -0.43 -12.07 3.24
N ILE A 63 -1.08 -12.02 2.07
CA ILE A 63 -0.91 -10.87 1.14
C ILE A 63 -1.28 -9.56 1.82
N GLY A 64 -2.29 -9.57 2.71
CA GLY A 64 -2.78 -8.40 3.44
C GLY A 64 -1.78 -7.76 4.41
N VAL A 65 -0.67 -8.43 4.75
CA VAL A 65 0.38 -7.84 5.61
C VAL A 65 1.05 -6.62 4.98
N ASP A 66 0.96 -6.52 3.66
CA ASP A 66 1.55 -5.44 2.87
C ASP A 66 0.48 -4.55 2.23
N ASN A 67 -0.65 -4.36 2.90
CA ASN A 67 -1.76 -3.56 2.40
C ASN A 67 -1.36 -2.07 2.30
N PRO A 68 -1.13 -1.54 1.09
CA PRO A 68 -0.74 -0.14 0.89
C PRO A 68 -1.88 0.85 1.18
N CYS A 69 -3.11 0.36 1.29
CA CYS A 69 -4.29 1.17 1.53
C CYS A 69 -4.74 1.17 3.00
N ASN A 70 -4.02 0.49 3.89
CA ASN A 70 -4.28 0.57 5.33
C ASN A 70 -3.88 1.95 5.87
N TYR A 71 -4.85 2.84 5.99
CA TYR A 71 -4.62 4.23 6.40
C TYR A 71 -4.08 4.39 7.84
N LEU A 72 -4.24 3.37 8.69
CA LEU A 72 -3.64 3.33 10.04
C LEU A 72 -2.26 2.65 10.06
N GLY A 73 -1.79 2.14 8.93
CA GLY A 73 -0.49 1.50 8.79
C GLY A 73 0.64 2.50 8.56
N GLU A 74 1.86 2.12 8.95
CA GLU A 74 3.05 2.94 8.80
C GLU A 74 3.32 3.35 7.34
N VAL A 75 3.06 2.45 6.39
CA VAL A 75 3.36 2.66 4.97
C VAL A 75 2.50 3.74 4.34
N ALA A 76 1.21 3.78 4.70
CA ALA A 76 0.26 4.68 4.07
C ALA A 76 0.31 6.09 4.65
N SER A 77 0.42 6.24 5.97
CA SER A 77 0.16 7.51 6.66
C SER A 77 1.35 8.13 7.39
N SER A 78 2.52 7.47 7.43
CA SER A 78 3.75 8.11 7.95
C SER A 78 4.62 8.71 6.84
N THR A 79 3.98 9.34 5.85
CA THR A 79 4.63 10.01 4.71
C THR A 79 4.23 11.48 4.62
N ASP A 80 4.80 12.21 3.68
CA ASP A 80 4.43 13.58 3.34
C ASP A 80 3.18 13.67 2.44
N GLU A 81 2.56 12.53 2.09
CA GLU A 81 1.39 12.49 1.22
C GLU A 81 0.13 13.02 1.91
N TYR A 82 -0.13 12.56 3.13
CA TYR A 82 -1.28 12.98 3.94
C TYR A 82 -1.03 12.78 5.43
N THR A 83 -1.89 13.32 6.25
CA THR A 83 -1.90 13.11 7.70
C THR A 83 -3.29 12.71 8.17
N LEU A 84 -3.38 12.22 9.40
CA LEU A 84 -4.61 11.78 10.04
C LEU A 84 -4.96 12.68 11.22
N PRO A 85 -6.23 12.66 11.71
CA PRO A 85 -6.63 13.37 12.92
C PRO A 85 -5.81 12.96 14.13
N TYR A 86 -5.47 13.91 14.98
CA TYR A 86 -4.78 13.62 16.25
C TYR A 86 -5.53 12.65 17.14
N SER A 87 -6.86 12.70 17.11
CA SER A 87 -7.75 11.80 17.82
C SER A 87 -7.67 10.33 17.40
N TRP A 88 -7.02 10.03 16.26
CA TRP A 88 -6.73 8.67 15.80
C TRP A 88 -5.33 8.19 16.23
N SER A 89 -4.65 8.96 17.08
CA SER A 89 -3.38 8.56 17.67
C SER A 89 -3.58 7.30 18.52
N GLY A 90 -2.74 6.30 18.32
CA GLY A 90 -2.85 5.02 19.00
C GLY A 90 -3.85 4.02 18.39
N ASP A 91 -4.69 4.43 17.43
CA ASP A 91 -5.58 3.50 16.71
C ASP A 91 -4.80 2.58 15.73
N GLY A 92 -3.52 2.88 15.50
CA GLY A 92 -2.63 2.12 14.62
C GLY A 92 -1.17 2.49 14.86
N MET A 93 -0.30 2.12 13.92
CA MET A 93 1.15 2.34 14.04
C MET A 93 1.66 3.58 13.27
N TRP A 94 0.76 4.34 12.67
CA TRP A 94 1.13 5.42 11.77
C TRP A 94 1.88 6.56 12.47
N ASP A 95 1.48 6.93 13.67
CA ASP A 95 2.08 8.01 14.45
C ASP A 95 3.44 7.61 15.01
N ASP A 96 3.64 6.36 15.41
CA ASP A 96 4.94 5.86 15.85
C ASP A 96 6.03 6.08 14.80
N TYR A 97 5.70 5.82 13.52
CA TYR A 97 6.62 6.01 12.41
C TYR A 97 6.69 7.45 11.90
N ALA A 98 5.67 8.26 12.12
CA ALA A 98 5.72 9.68 11.81
C ALA A 98 6.49 10.49 12.88
N CYS A 99 6.30 10.15 14.16
CA CYS A 99 6.84 10.87 15.31
C CYS A 99 8.15 10.26 15.86
N ASN A 100 8.70 9.23 15.22
CA ASN A 100 9.94 8.55 15.64
C ASN A 100 9.84 7.90 17.04
N THR A 101 8.65 7.41 17.42
CA THR A 101 8.41 6.70 18.68
C THR A 101 8.44 5.18 18.54
N ALA A 102 8.46 4.66 17.32
CA ALA A 102 8.60 3.23 17.06
C ALA A 102 9.84 2.65 17.75
N SER A 103 9.67 1.52 18.44
CA SER A 103 10.72 0.88 19.23
C SER A 103 10.66 -0.65 19.12
N ALA A 104 11.72 -1.32 19.56
CA ALA A 104 11.77 -2.78 19.62
C ALA A 104 10.78 -3.41 20.63
N THR A 105 10.17 -2.61 21.52
CA THR A 105 9.16 -3.07 22.46
C THR A 105 7.74 -3.01 21.86
N ASN A 106 7.54 -2.25 20.78
CA ASN A 106 6.27 -2.21 20.06
C ASN A 106 6.18 -3.46 19.19
N GLN A 107 5.16 -4.28 19.45
CA GLN A 107 4.95 -5.49 18.67
C GLN A 107 4.45 -5.13 17.26
N ASN A 108 5.37 -5.08 16.31
CA ASN A 108 5.00 -5.07 14.89
C ASN A 108 4.80 -6.52 14.43
N TRP A 109 3.56 -6.91 14.28
CA TRP A 109 3.18 -8.29 13.92
C TRP A 109 3.48 -8.64 12.44
N LEU A 110 3.92 -7.67 11.62
CA LEU A 110 4.29 -7.95 10.23
C LEU A 110 5.44 -8.97 10.14
N TRP A 111 6.47 -8.84 10.96
CA TRP A 111 7.58 -9.80 11.02
C TRP A 111 7.07 -11.22 11.27
N GLY A 112 6.34 -11.42 12.36
CA GLY A 112 5.81 -12.75 12.73
C GLY A 112 4.84 -13.29 11.67
N THR A 113 3.96 -12.43 11.16
CA THR A 113 2.96 -12.83 10.16
C THR A 113 3.60 -13.27 8.83
N THR A 114 4.60 -12.55 8.35
CA THR A 114 5.28 -12.94 7.09
C THR A 114 5.96 -14.30 7.23
N TYR A 115 6.69 -14.55 8.32
CA TYR A 115 7.31 -15.86 8.56
C TYR A 115 6.30 -16.97 8.81
N GLN A 116 5.15 -16.69 9.43
CA GLN A 116 4.03 -17.62 9.54
C GLN A 116 3.55 -18.08 8.16
N TYR A 117 3.35 -17.15 7.22
CA TYR A 117 2.90 -17.50 5.87
C TYR A 117 4.00 -18.13 5.00
N ILE A 118 5.26 -17.79 5.22
CA ILE A 118 6.39 -18.53 4.63
C ILE A 118 6.34 -19.99 5.10
N GLY A 119 6.19 -20.23 6.41
CA GLY A 119 6.03 -21.56 6.98
C GLY A 119 4.83 -22.29 6.43
N GLN A 120 3.69 -21.62 6.25
CA GLN A 120 2.47 -22.17 5.64
C GLN A 120 2.72 -22.62 4.20
N CYS A 121 3.41 -21.82 3.40
CA CYS A 121 3.78 -22.17 2.03
C CYS A 121 4.73 -23.37 1.97
N LEU A 122 5.73 -23.40 2.82
CA LEU A 122 6.70 -24.51 2.90
C LEU A 122 6.02 -25.80 3.38
N LEU A 123 5.09 -25.71 4.32
CA LEU A 123 4.28 -26.83 4.75
C LEU A 123 3.38 -27.34 3.61
N PHE A 124 2.74 -26.42 2.86
CA PHE A 124 1.97 -26.79 1.67
C PHE A 124 2.82 -27.56 0.65
N GLN A 125 4.02 -27.10 0.33
CA GLN A 125 4.93 -27.80 -0.60
C GLN A 125 5.25 -29.20 -0.10
N LYS A 126 5.61 -29.35 1.17
CA LYS A 126 5.90 -30.64 1.80
C LYS A 126 4.72 -31.63 1.75
N GLU A 127 3.50 -31.15 1.95
CA GLU A 127 2.30 -31.99 1.91
C GLU A 127 1.87 -32.29 0.47
N LEU A 128 2.07 -31.37 -0.46
CA LEU A 128 1.80 -31.58 -1.89
C LEU A 128 2.69 -32.67 -2.48
N GLU A 129 3.95 -32.77 -2.08
CA GLU A 129 4.87 -33.85 -2.49
C GLU A 129 4.40 -35.23 -2.01
N LYS A 130 3.77 -35.30 -0.84
CA LYS A 130 3.25 -36.56 -0.27
C LYS A 130 1.89 -36.97 -0.85
N MET A 131 1.26 -36.10 -1.62
CA MET A 131 -0.09 -36.32 -2.13
C MET A 131 -0.15 -37.56 -3.02
N LYS A 132 -0.95 -38.53 -2.61
CA LYS A 132 -1.20 -39.79 -3.34
C LYS A 132 -2.57 -39.69 -3.99
N GLY A 133 -2.66 -40.12 -5.24
CA GLY A 133 -3.92 -40.16 -5.97
C GLY A 133 -3.91 -39.27 -7.21
N ASN A 134 -4.87 -39.51 -8.11
CA ASN A 134 -4.93 -38.85 -9.42
C ASN A 134 -5.92 -37.68 -9.47
N PHE A 135 -6.30 -37.11 -8.33
CA PHE A 135 -7.25 -35.98 -8.28
C PHE A 135 -6.63 -34.62 -8.51
N VAL A 136 -5.29 -34.52 -8.56
CA VAL A 136 -4.53 -33.35 -9.00
C VAL A 136 -3.55 -33.80 -10.06
N SER A 137 -3.57 -33.17 -11.22
CA SER A 137 -2.65 -33.47 -12.31
C SER A 137 -1.22 -33.00 -11.99
N GLU A 138 -0.22 -33.60 -12.65
CA GLU A 138 1.18 -33.15 -12.49
C GLU A 138 1.38 -31.71 -12.98
N ALA A 139 0.58 -31.27 -13.97
CA ALA A 139 0.59 -29.88 -14.43
C ALA A 139 0.09 -28.92 -13.33
N GLU A 140 -1.02 -29.25 -12.67
CA GLU A 140 -1.55 -28.46 -11.55
C GLU A 140 -0.59 -28.46 -10.36
N LYS A 141 0.01 -29.61 -10.02
CA LYS A 141 1.04 -29.64 -8.96
C LYS A 141 2.21 -28.72 -9.26
N LYS A 142 2.70 -28.72 -10.50
CA LYS A 142 3.77 -27.83 -10.94
C LYS A 142 3.36 -26.36 -10.80
N GLU A 143 2.14 -26.02 -11.23
CA GLU A 143 1.61 -24.65 -11.12
C GLU A 143 1.45 -24.22 -9.65
N TRP A 144 0.88 -25.08 -8.80
CA TRP A 144 0.68 -24.78 -7.38
C TRP A 144 2.01 -24.62 -6.59
N LEU A 145 3.02 -25.43 -6.95
CA LEU A 145 4.38 -25.25 -6.42
C LEU A 145 4.95 -23.90 -6.85
N ALA A 146 4.73 -23.49 -8.10
CA ALA A 146 5.18 -22.20 -8.60
C ALA A 146 4.45 -21.03 -7.90
N GLU A 147 3.14 -21.12 -7.65
CA GLU A 147 2.41 -20.14 -6.86
C GLU A 147 2.96 -20.03 -5.42
N SER A 148 3.21 -21.17 -4.78
CA SER A 148 3.80 -21.21 -3.45
C SER A 148 5.20 -20.58 -3.41
N LYS A 149 6.05 -20.85 -4.41
CA LYS A 149 7.37 -20.19 -4.55
C LYS A 149 7.25 -18.68 -4.71
N PHE A 150 6.31 -18.21 -5.53
CA PHE A 150 6.02 -16.79 -5.66
C PHE A 150 5.68 -16.15 -4.32
N LEU A 151 4.79 -16.78 -3.53
CA LEU A 151 4.36 -16.26 -2.23
C LEU A 151 5.51 -16.23 -1.22
N ILE A 152 6.33 -17.29 -1.16
CA ILE A 152 7.54 -17.32 -0.31
C ILE A 152 8.47 -16.16 -0.65
N ALA A 153 8.75 -15.96 -1.94
CA ALA A 153 9.61 -14.87 -2.41
C ALA A 153 9.01 -13.49 -2.09
N TYR A 154 7.71 -13.32 -2.29
CA TYR A 154 7.00 -12.08 -2.00
C TYR A 154 7.03 -11.75 -0.50
N TYR A 155 6.76 -12.70 0.38
CA TYR A 155 6.81 -12.48 1.83
C TYR A 155 8.21 -12.15 2.33
N HIS A 156 9.24 -12.79 1.79
CA HIS A 156 10.62 -12.40 2.07
C HIS A 156 10.91 -10.98 1.58
N PHE A 157 10.47 -10.59 0.39
CA PHE A 157 10.65 -9.23 -0.11
C PHE A 157 9.88 -8.20 0.73
N ALA A 158 8.64 -8.48 1.13
CA ALA A 158 7.84 -7.60 1.98
C ALA A 158 8.55 -7.35 3.33
N THR A 159 9.23 -8.37 3.86
CA THR A 159 10.04 -8.25 5.09
C THR A 159 11.35 -7.51 4.82
N LEU A 160 12.07 -7.87 3.74
CA LEU A 160 13.36 -7.27 3.37
C LEU A 160 13.27 -5.74 3.21
N ARG A 161 12.25 -5.23 2.53
CA ARG A 161 12.12 -3.79 2.27
C ARG A 161 11.82 -2.94 3.51
N ARG A 162 11.33 -3.56 4.61
CA ARG A 162 11.06 -2.88 5.89
C ARG A 162 12.18 -3.05 6.90
N TYR A 163 12.73 -4.24 7.00
CA TYR A 163 13.67 -4.60 8.06
C TYR A 163 15.13 -4.69 7.59
N GLY A 164 15.39 -4.43 6.29
CA GLY A 164 16.70 -4.64 5.66
C GLY A 164 17.07 -6.12 5.61
N PRO A 165 18.35 -6.49 5.79
CA PRO A 165 18.81 -7.86 5.88
C PRO A 165 17.93 -8.73 6.77
N ILE A 166 17.56 -9.94 6.31
CA ILE A 166 16.62 -10.84 6.98
C ILE A 166 17.16 -12.28 7.03
N PRO A 167 16.69 -13.12 7.94
CA PRO A 167 16.80 -14.56 7.80
C PRO A 167 16.06 -15.06 6.56
N ILE A 168 16.68 -15.94 5.79
CA ILE A 168 16.01 -16.66 4.70
C ILE A 168 15.58 -18.01 5.23
N THR A 169 14.33 -18.39 4.94
CA THR A 169 13.74 -19.68 5.26
C THR A 169 13.36 -20.36 3.96
N ASP A 170 14.12 -21.38 3.56
CA ASP A 170 14.01 -22.10 2.29
C ASP A 170 13.42 -23.51 2.43
N SER A 171 13.25 -23.97 3.67
CA SER A 171 12.75 -25.30 4.01
C SER A 171 11.84 -25.24 5.23
N TYR A 172 10.93 -26.22 5.35
CA TYR A 172 10.04 -26.31 6.50
C TYR A 172 10.82 -26.53 7.80
N ILE A 173 10.62 -25.65 8.76
CA ILE A 173 11.21 -25.70 10.09
C ILE A 173 10.19 -26.33 11.04
N ALA A 174 10.51 -27.47 11.66
CA ALA A 174 9.66 -28.12 12.63
C ALA A 174 9.56 -27.29 13.93
N MET A 175 8.44 -27.41 14.66
CA MET A 175 8.19 -26.61 15.87
C MET A 175 9.17 -26.92 17.02
N ASP A 176 9.76 -28.10 17.02
CA ASP A 176 10.74 -28.57 17.99
C ASP A 176 12.20 -28.33 17.58
N THR A 177 12.43 -27.61 16.46
CA THR A 177 13.78 -27.25 16.01
C THR A 177 14.45 -26.33 17.04
N PRO A 178 15.65 -26.66 17.55
CA PRO A 178 16.40 -25.80 18.47
C PRO A 178 16.68 -24.42 17.86
N THR A 179 16.52 -23.36 18.64
CA THR A 179 16.66 -21.97 18.15
C THR A 179 18.09 -21.63 17.70
N GLU A 180 19.10 -22.38 18.17
CA GLU A 180 20.49 -22.28 17.74
C GLU A 180 20.70 -22.68 16.27
N GLN A 181 19.74 -23.39 15.69
CA GLN A 181 19.75 -23.80 14.28
C GLN A 181 19.07 -22.79 13.36
N TYR A 182 18.44 -21.75 13.90
CA TYR A 182 17.81 -20.72 13.09
C TYR A 182 18.87 -19.82 12.46
N ASN A 183 18.61 -19.40 11.21
CA ASN A 183 19.47 -18.46 10.51
C ASN A 183 19.44 -17.08 11.19
N GLY A 184 20.59 -16.38 11.16
CA GLY A 184 20.66 -14.95 11.40
C GLY A 184 20.28 -14.16 10.15
N ARG A 185 20.53 -12.86 10.16
CA ARG A 185 20.33 -12.02 8.99
C ARG A 185 21.37 -12.34 7.92
N PHE A 186 20.92 -12.64 6.71
CA PHE A 186 21.80 -12.70 5.55
C PHE A 186 22.13 -11.30 5.05
N HIS A 187 23.27 -11.13 4.38
CA HIS A 187 23.61 -9.88 3.70
C HIS A 187 22.50 -9.44 2.75
N PHE A 188 22.24 -8.14 2.64
CA PHE A 188 21.13 -7.61 1.83
C PHE A 188 21.17 -8.12 0.38
N ASP A 189 22.32 -8.03 -0.27
CA ASP A 189 22.47 -8.46 -1.67
C ASP A 189 22.28 -9.97 -1.83
N TYR A 190 22.70 -10.78 -0.85
CA TYR A 190 22.41 -12.22 -0.84
C TYR A 190 20.90 -12.50 -0.78
N CYS A 191 20.16 -11.76 0.07
CA CYS A 191 18.71 -11.86 0.14
C CYS A 191 18.06 -11.51 -1.21
N VAL A 192 18.52 -10.43 -1.85
CA VAL A 192 18.05 -10.00 -3.16
C VAL A 192 18.27 -11.07 -4.23
N ASP A 193 19.46 -11.68 -4.26
CA ASP A 193 19.79 -12.72 -5.25
C ASP A 193 18.94 -13.98 -5.04
N TRP A 194 18.76 -14.39 -3.80
CA TRP A 194 17.94 -15.55 -3.45
C TRP A 194 16.48 -15.33 -3.83
N ILE A 195 15.89 -14.16 -3.48
CA ILE A 195 14.50 -13.82 -3.82
C ILE A 195 14.34 -13.72 -5.35
N ALA A 196 15.28 -13.10 -6.06
CA ALA A 196 15.24 -12.97 -7.51
C ALA A 196 15.22 -14.34 -8.19
N LYS A 197 16.08 -15.27 -7.75
CA LYS A 197 16.12 -16.66 -8.24
C LYS A 197 14.78 -17.37 -8.00
N MET A 198 14.23 -17.25 -6.80
CA MET A 198 12.93 -17.87 -6.44
C MET A 198 11.79 -17.34 -7.32
N LEU A 199 11.77 -16.02 -7.62
CA LEU A 199 10.79 -15.40 -8.52
C LEU A 199 10.96 -15.87 -9.97
N ASP A 200 12.20 -16.07 -10.45
CA ASP A 200 12.44 -16.61 -11.78
C ASP A 200 11.96 -18.06 -11.88
N GLU A 201 12.30 -18.91 -10.90
CA GLU A 201 11.81 -20.29 -10.84
C GLU A 201 10.27 -20.38 -10.77
N ALA A 202 9.64 -19.48 -10.02
CA ALA A 202 8.17 -19.40 -9.96
C ALA A 202 7.57 -19.04 -11.32
N ALA A 203 8.17 -18.07 -12.02
CA ALA A 203 7.69 -17.59 -13.32
C ALA A 203 7.64 -18.70 -14.39
N GLU A 204 8.57 -19.68 -14.35
CA GLU A 204 8.60 -20.80 -15.29
C GLU A 204 7.40 -21.75 -15.20
N GLY A 205 6.73 -21.78 -14.04
CA GLY A 205 5.58 -22.64 -13.79
C GLY A 205 4.22 -21.93 -13.86
N LEU A 206 4.17 -20.65 -14.20
CA LEU A 206 2.97 -19.82 -14.13
C LEU A 206 2.57 -19.25 -15.49
N PRO A 207 1.24 -19.10 -15.76
CA PRO A 207 0.78 -18.40 -16.96
C PRO A 207 1.09 -16.89 -16.85
N ALA A 208 1.24 -16.22 -18.01
CA ALA A 208 1.48 -14.78 -18.06
C ALA A 208 0.26 -13.97 -17.58
N VAL A 209 -0.95 -14.46 -17.83
CA VAL A 209 -2.22 -13.87 -17.42
C VAL A 209 -3.23 -14.97 -17.04
N ARG A 210 -4.15 -14.66 -16.14
CA ARG A 210 -5.30 -15.49 -15.83
C ARG A 210 -6.55 -14.87 -16.43
N THR A 211 -7.29 -15.67 -17.21
CA THR A 211 -8.45 -15.21 -17.96
C THR A 211 -9.78 -15.49 -17.28
N LYS A 212 -9.78 -16.39 -16.28
CA LYS A 212 -10.98 -16.76 -15.54
C LYS A 212 -11.15 -15.84 -14.33
N SER A 213 -12.36 -15.35 -14.11
CA SER A 213 -12.68 -14.43 -13.01
C SER A 213 -12.41 -15.02 -11.62
N GLU A 214 -12.61 -16.32 -11.44
CA GLU A 214 -12.35 -17.06 -10.20
C GLU A 214 -10.85 -17.20 -9.88
N GLU A 215 -9.99 -17.02 -10.87
CA GLU A 215 -8.53 -17.08 -10.72
C GLU A 215 -7.90 -15.69 -10.55
N TRP A 216 -8.70 -14.62 -10.55
CA TRP A 216 -8.21 -13.26 -10.42
C TRP A 216 -7.47 -13.05 -9.10
N GLY A 217 -6.27 -12.50 -9.18
CA GLY A 217 -5.39 -12.27 -8.03
C GLY A 217 -4.44 -13.44 -7.70
N ARG A 218 -4.61 -14.63 -8.31
CA ARG A 218 -3.63 -15.73 -8.22
C ARG A 218 -2.37 -15.38 -9.00
N ALA A 219 -1.22 -15.89 -8.55
CA ALA A 219 0.09 -15.59 -9.11
C ALA A 219 0.17 -15.87 -10.63
N THR A 220 0.93 -15.01 -11.32
CA THR A 220 1.27 -15.12 -12.75
C THR A 220 2.76 -14.86 -12.94
N SER A 221 3.32 -15.28 -14.07
CA SER A 221 4.70 -14.95 -14.40
C SER A 221 4.92 -13.44 -14.56
N THR A 222 3.90 -12.69 -15.00
CA THR A 222 3.93 -11.23 -15.02
C THR A 222 4.07 -10.63 -13.62
N MET A 223 3.36 -11.16 -12.62
CA MET A 223 3.52 -10.75 -11.21
C MET A 223 4.93 -11.05 -10.69
N CYS A 224 5.46 -12.24 -10.99
CA CYS A 224 6.83 -12.61 -10.59
C CYS A 224 7.86 -11.62 -11.13
N LYS A 225 7.81 -11.31 -12.43
CA LYS A 225 8.75 -10.38 -13.08
C LYS A 225 8.57 -8.95 -12.56
N ALA A 226 7.33 -8.50 -12.31
CA ALA A 226 7.05 -7.17 -11.76
C ALA A 226 7.58 -7.00 -10.32
N VAL A 227 7.37 -7.99 -9.45
CA VAL A 227 7.90 -7.98 -8.07
C VAL A 227 9.43 -8.02 -8.08
N LYS A 228 10.05 -8.85 -8.92
CA LYS A 228 11.51 -8.88 -9.12
C LYS A 228 12.05 -7.52 -9.57
N ALA A 229 11.39 -6.89 -10.54
CA ALA A 229 11.78 -5.59 -11.08
C ALA A 229 11.74 -4.50 -10.00
N ARG A 230 10.68 -4.43 -9.20
CA ARG A 230 10.56 -3.51 -8.04
C ARG A 230 11.67 -3.77 -7.02
N MET A 231 11.92 -5.02 -6.65
CA MET A 231 12.96 -5.38 -5.69
C MET A 231 14.36 -4.96 -6.16
N LEU A 232 14.68 -5.21 -7.44
CA LEU A 232 15.98 -4.84 -8.00
C LEU A 232 16.15 -3.32 -8.12
N LEU A 233 15.07 -2.55 -8.39
CA LEU A 233 15.09 -1.09 -8.30
C LEU A 233 15.45 -0.64 -6.87
N TYR A 234 14.88 -1.27 -5.85
CA TYR A 234 15.20 -0.95 -4.45
C TYR A 234 16.67 -1.27 -4.14
N ALA A 235 17.16 -2.43 -4.59
CA ALA A 235 18.56 -2.84 -4.38
C ALA A 235 19.57 -1.94 -5.10
N ALA A 236 19.20 -1.34 -6.23
CA ALA A 236 20.02 -0.38 -6.98
C ALA A 236 20.00 1.03 -6.36
N SER A 237 18.98 1.34 -5.55
CA SER A 237 18.76 2.67 -4.97
C SER A 237 19.80 3.00 -3.90
N PRO A 238 20.07 4.30 -3.65
CA PRO A 238 21.16 4.76 -2.78
C PRO A 238 21.27 4.08 -1.42
N LEU A 239 20.16 3.81 -0.73
CA LEU A 239 20.17 3.18 0.60
C LEU A 239 20.93 1.85 0.59
N TRP A 240 20.72 1.02 -0.44
CA TRP A 240 21.30 -0.31 -0.58
C TRP A 240 22.48 -0.36 -1.56
N ASN A 241 22.84 0.81 -2.08
CA ASN A 241 23.93 0.98 -3.04
C ASN A 241 24.94 2.06 -2.57
N GLY A 242 25.52 1.82 -1.41
CA GLY A 242 26.65 2.58 -0.88
C GLY A 242 26.32 3.70 0.09
N LYS A 243 25.01 4.06 0.32
CA LYS A 243 24.64 5.18 1.22
C LYS A 243 23.95 4.77 2.51
N PHE A 244 24.01 3.49 2.89
CA PHE A 244 23.40 3.06 4.15
C PHE A 244 24.04 3.78 5.34
N PRO A 245 23.26 4.44 6.23
CA PRO A 245 23.81 5.34 7.24
C PRO A 245 24.55 4.64 8.40
N PHE A 246 24.46 3.31 8.49
CA PHE A 246 25.15 2.50 9.52
C PHE A 246 26.05 1.45 8.84
N PRO A 247 27.17 1.86 8.23
CA PRO A 247 28.01 0.99 7.39
C PRO A 247 28.71 -0.15 8.14
N THR A 248 28.78 -0.06 9.48
CA THR A 248 29.40 -1.06 10.36
C THR A 248 28.42 -2.10 10.92
N TRP A 249 27.15 -2.08 10.42
CA TRP A 249 26.17 -3.06 10.87
C TRP A 249 26.53 -4.47 10.40
N GLU A 250 26.71 -5.37 11.37
CA GLU A 250 27.15 -6.75 11.13
C GLU A 250 26.51 -7.75 12.10
N ASN A 251 26.51 -9.01 11.72
CA ASN A 251 26.13 -10.12 12.61
C ASN A 251 27.19 -10.36 13.69
N LYS A 252 26.77 -10.90 14.83
CA LYS A 252 27.68 -11.36 15.89
C LYS A 252 28.16 -12.80 15.63
N ASN A 253 27.21 -13.71 15.40
CA ASN A 253 27.44 -15.17 15.41
C ASN A 253 27.10 -15.83 14.04
N PHE A 254 26.56 -15.10 13.07
CA PHE A 254 26.14 -15.64 11.80
C PHE A 254 26.96 -15.04 10.64
N GLU A 255 27.25 -15.86 9.64
CA GLU A 255 27.99 -15.44 8.45
C GLU A 255 27.22 -15.78 7.19
N THR A 256 27.13 -14.80 6.28
CA THR A 256 26.55 -14.99 4.94
C THR A 256 27.63 -15.51 4.00
N PRO A 257 27.35 -16.57 3.22
CA PRO A 257 28.30 -17.04 2.19
C PRO A 257 28.74 -15.91 1.26
N GLY A 258 30.05 -15.72 1.12
CA GLY A 258 30.65 -14.67 0.29
C GLY A 258 30.69 -13.26 0.89
N TYR A 259 30.02 -13.02 2.03
CA TYR A 259 29.93 -11.69 2.67
C TYR A 259 30.44 -11.69 4.12
N GLY A 260 30.68 -12.86 4.73
CA GLY A 260 31.02 -12.99 6.14
C GLY A 260 29.92 -12.42 7.03
N LYS A 261 30.29 -11.63 8.04
CA LYS A 261 29.37 -11.02 9.01
C LYS A 261 28.70 -9.74 8.52
N LYS A 262 29.18 -9.13 7.45
CA LYS A 262 28.63 -7.88 6.91
C LYS A 262 27.18 -8.04 6.46
N LEU A 263 26.36 -7.03 6.74
CA LEU A 263 24.93 -7.04 6.40
C LEU A 263 24.58 -6.15 5.21
N VAL A 264 25.42 -5.15 4.91
CA VAL A 264 25.13 -4.14 3.87
C VAL A 264 26.38 -3.83 3.04
N SER A 265 26.16 -3.48 1.77
CA SER A 265 27.20 -2.98 0.88
C SER A 265 27.45 -1.49 1.13
N THR A 266 28.72 -1.11 1.23
CA THR A 266 29.17 0.26 1.52
C THR A 266 29.72 0.98 0.28
N THR A 267 29.74 0.31 -0.86
CA THR A 267 30.30 0.82 -2.11
C THR A 267 29.20 0.91 -3.17
N TYR A 268 29.19 2.03 -3.92
CA TYR A 268 28.32 2.19 -5.06
C TYR A 268 28.71 1.22 -6.18
N ASP A 269 27.69 0.57 -6.77
CA ASP A 269 27.81 -0.32 -7.92
C ASP A 269 26.80 0.09 -9.01
N LYS A 270 27.32 0.58 -10.13
CA LYS A 270 26.50 0.93 -11.30
C LYS A 270 25.78 -0.29 -11.87
N GLY A 271 26.38 -1.48 -11.78
CA GLY A 271 25.80 -2.74 -12.27
C GLY A 271 24.45 -3.07 -11.64
N LYS A 272 24.19 -2.62 -10.42
CA LYS A 272 22.86 -2.76 -9.78
C LYS A 272 21.78 -2.01 -10.55
N TRP A 273 22.06 -0.79 -11.03
CA TRP A 273 21.12 -0.02 -11.86
C TRP A 273 20.91 -0.65 -13.23
N GLU A 274 21.97 -1.15 -13.86
CA GLU A 274 21.89 -1.84 -15.13
C GLU A 274 21.06 -3.14 -15.01
N ARG A 275 21.26 -3.91 -13.93
CA ARG A 275 20.46 -5.10 -13.61
C ARG A 275 18.99 -4.75 -13.35
N ALA A 276 18.73 -3.68 -12.61
CA ALA A 276 17.38 -3.20 -12.33
C ALA A 276 16.66 -2.77 -13.62
N LEU A 277 17.35 -2.04 -14.51
CA LEU A 277 16.84 -1.65 -15.81
C LEU A 277 16.44 -2.86 -16.65
N GLN A 278 17.32 -3.84 -16.79
CA GLN A 278 17.03 -5.05 -17.56
C GLN A 278 15.82 -5.80 -17.02
N ALA A 279 15.71 -5.97 -15.70
CA ALA A 279 14.58 -6.64 -15.08
C ALA A 279 13.26 -5.87 -15.29
N ASN A 280 13.28 -4.53 -15.19
CA ASN A 280 12.09 -3.71 -15.43
C ASN A 280 11.67 -3.73 -16.91
N LEU A 281 12.61 -3.71 -17.86
CA LEU A 281 12.34 -3.86 -19.28
C LEU A 281 11.80 -5.26 -19.63
N GLU A 282 12.30 -6.32 -18.97
CA GLU A 282 11.79 -7.69 -19.12
C GLU A 282 10.36 -7.79 -18.62
N ALA A 283 10.09 -7.28 -17.40
CA ALA A 283 8.76 -7.26 -16.81
C ALA A 283 7.77 -6.46 -17.67
N PHE A 284 8.20 -5.31 -18.20
CA PHE A 284 7.39 -4.47 -19.06
C PHE A 284 7.02 -5.18 -20.37
N ARG A 285 7.99 -5.81 -21.03
CA ARG A 285 7.75 -6.58 -22.29
C ARG A 285 6.78 -7.74 -22.05
N LEU A 286 6.95 -8.48 -20.96
CA LEU A 286 6.03 -9.56 -20.62
C LEU A 286 4.63 -9.02 -20.31
N ALA A 287 4.53 -7.96 -19.49
CA ALA A 287 3.25 -7.36 -19.11
C ALA A 287 2.46 -6.83 -20.32
N THR A 288 3.12 -6.11 -21.23
CA THR A 288 2.47 -5.51 -22.42
C THR A 288 2.31 -6.48 -23.58
N GLY A 289 3.02 -7.61 -23.59
CA GLY A 289 2.89 -8.70 -24.55
C GLY A 289 1.91 -9.76 -24.07
N GLU A 290 2.44 -10.91 -23.65
CA GLU A 290 1.64 -12.06 -23.21
C GLU A 290 0.75 -11.79 -21.99
N GLY A 291 1.14 -10.84 -21.13
CA GLY A 291 0.37 -10.38 -19.97
C GLY A 291 -0.86 -9.55 -20.32
N ASP A 292 -0.97 -9.06 -21.57
CA ASP A 292 -2.09 -8.23 -22.08
C ASP A 292 -2.40 -7.00 -21.20
N ARG A 293 -1.35 -6.32 -20.70
CA ARG A 293 -1.49 -5.12 -19.86
C ARG A 293 -1.30 -3.84 -20.70
N LYS A 294 -2.12 -2.83 -20.43
CA LYS A 294 -2.00 -1.48 -21.01
C LYS A 294 -2.42 -0.43 -19.97
N LEU A 295 -1.93 0.79 -20.14
CA LEU A 295 -2.43 1.92 -19.34
C LEU A 295 -3.94 2.07 -19.56
N TYR A 296 -4.67 2.37 -18.49
CA TYR A 296 -6.10 2.61 -18.59
C TYR A 296 -6.37 3.90 -19.38
N ASP A 297 -7.16 3.81 -20.44
CA ASP A 297 -7.35 4.86 -21.45
C ASP A 297 -8.81 5.11 -21.86
N ASP A 298 -9.77 4.61 -21.08
CA ASP A 298 -11.20 4.68 -21.39
C ASP A 298 -11.79 6.07 -21.08
N LEU A 299 -11.77 6.95 -22.05
CA LEU A 299 -12.31 8.31 -21.94
C LEU A 299 -13.85 8.39 -21.99
N ASP A 300 -14.54 7.32 -22.42
CA ASP A 300 -15.99 7.30 -22.57
C ASP A 300 -16.75 6.57 -21.45
N PHE A 301 -16.02 6.10 -20.42
CA PHE A 301 -16.63 5.37 -19.32
C PHE A 301 -17.76 6.19 -18.65
N TYR A 302 -17.59 7.52 -18.52
CA TYR A 302 -18.57 8.39 -17.89
C TYR A 302 -19.90 8.41 -18.66
N LYS A 303 -19.86 8.39 -20.00
CA LYS A 303 -21.07 8.34 -20.85
C LYS A 303 -21.83 7.02 -20.66
N ARG A 304 -21.10 5.90 -20.62
CA ARG A 304 -21.72 4.58 -20.42
C ARG A 304 -22.35 4.38 -19.05
N ASN A 305 -21.96 5.19 -18.07
CA ASN A 305 -22.49 5.16 -16.71
C ASN A 305 -23.40 6.37 -16.39
N ASP A 306 -23.79 7.15 -17.39
CA ASP A 306 -24.66 8.34 -17.26
C ASP A 306 -24.13 9.37 -16.24
N LEU A 307 -22.79 9.55 -16.21
CA LEU A 307 -22.13 10.50 -15.32
C LEU A 307 -21.85 11.80 -16.06
N LYS A 308 -21.90 12.92 -15.33
CA LYS A 308 -21.51 14.24 -15.84
C LYS A 308 -20.02 14.47 -15.69
N LEU A 309 -19.46 15.27 -16.60
CA LEU A 309 -18.10 15.77 -16.47
C LEU A 309 -17.96 16.66 -15.22
N PRO A 310 -16.82 16.59 -14.50
CA PRO A 310 -16.63 17.32 -13.24
C PRO A 310 -16.38 18.81 -13.49
N TYR A 311 -16.63 19.62 -12.48
CA TYR A 311 -16.19 21.01 -12.45
C TYR A 311 -14.70 21.07 -12.02
N ALA A 312 -13.90 21.74 -12.83
CA ALA A 312 -12.48 22.01 -12.59
C ALA A 312 -12.21 23.52 -12.61
N PRO A 313 -11.98 24.17 -11.45
CA PRO A 313 -11.79 25.62 -11.36
C PRO A 313 -10.70 26.15 -12.29
N GLY A 314 -11.02 27.20 -13.04
CA GLY A 314 -10.16 27.81 -14.04
C GLY A 314 -10.13 27.10 -15.39
N ILE A 315 -10.49 25.82 -15.44
CA ILE A 315 -10.67 25.09 -16.69
C ILE A 315 -12.14 25.17 -17.14
N SER A 316 -13.07 24.84 -16.27
CA SER A 316 -14.51 24.89 -16.57
C SER A 316 -15.01 26.31 -16.80
N ASP A 317 -14.29 27.32 -16.30
CA ASP A 317 -14.65 28.74 -16.33
C ASP A 317 -13.85 29.53 -17.39
N GLY A 318 -13.01 28.85 -18.20
CA GLY A 318 -12.21 29.48 -19.24
C GLY A 318 -13.06 29.99 -20.41
N ASP A 319 -12.56 30.99 -21.13
CA ASP A 319 -13.15 31.42 -22.41
C ASP A 319 -12.59 30.51 -23.52
N TYR A 320 -13.49 29.81 -24.20
CA TYR A 320 -13.15 28.86 -25.26
C TYR A 320 -13.90 29.28 -26.55
N PRO A 321 -13.30 30.23 -27.31
CA PRO A 321 -14.00 30.86 -28.45
C PRO A 321 -14.17 29.92 -29.64
N THR A 322 -13.35 28.88 -29.78
CA THR A 322 -13.40 27.96 -30.92
C THR A 322 -13.92 26.58 -30.51
N GLU A 323 -14.42 25.81 -31.47
CA GLU A 323 -14.83 24.41 -31.24
C GLU A 323 -13.62 23.54 -30.87
N GLU A 324 -12.41 23.85 -31.36
CA GLU A 324 -11.18 23.17 -30.97
C GLU A 324 -10.83 23.42 -29.49
N ASP A 325 -10.99 24.65 -29.01
CA ASP A 325 -10.74 24.98 -27.62
C ASP A 325 -11.74 24.30 -26.68
N LYS A 326 -13.03 24.26 -27.07
CA LYS A 326 -14.08 23.52 -26.35
C LYS A 326 -13.77 22.03 -26.31
N ALA A 327 -13.29 21.45 -27.40
CA ALA A 327 -12.90 20.03 -27.47
C ALA A 327 -11.71 19.73 -26.54
N LYS A 328 -10.71 20.63 -26.46
CA LYS A 328 -9.58 20.51 -25.51
C LYS A 328 -10.06 20.59 -24.06
N GLN A 329 -10.98 21.51 -23.74
CA GLN A 329 -11.59 21.58 -22.41
C GLN A 329 -12.32 20.29 -22.06
N GLU A 330 -13.14 19.78 -22.99
CA GLU A 330 -13.89 18.53 -22.79
C GLU A 330 -12.94 17.35 -22.60
N ASP A 331 -11.86 17.23 -23.38
CA ASP A 331 -10.84 16.19 -23.24
C ASP A 331 -10.18 16.26 -21.86
N PHE A 332 -9.84 17.47 -21.39
CA PHE A 332 -9.30 17.65 -20.04
C PHE A 332 -10.26 17.09 -18.97
N LEU A 333 -11.54 17.43 -19.04
CA LEU A 333 -12.52 16.97 -18.05
C LEU A 333 -12.78 15.44 -18.14
N LYS A 334 -12.74 14.87 -19.36
CA LYS A 334 -12.77 13.41 -19.56
C LYS A 334 -11.57 12.73 -18.89
N ARG A 335 -10.38 13.32 -18.95
CA ARG A 335 -9.20 12.79 -18.29
C ARG A 335 -9.29 12.88 -16.76
N VAL A 336 -9.93 13.90 -16.20
CA VAL A 336 -10.27 13.91 -14.77
C VAL A 336 -11.11 12.68 -14.41
N MET A 337 -12.15 12.36 -15.20
CA MET A 337 -12.99 11.19 -14.95
C MET A 337 -12.23 9.88 -15.16
N LEU A 338 -11.42 9.79 -16.22
CA LEU A 338 -10.53 8.64 -16.47
C LEU A 338 -9.65 8.36 -15.26
N MET A 339 -9.00 9.38 -14.72
CA MET A 339 -8.07 9.22 -13.57
C MET A 339 -8.80 8.87 -12.26
N ARG A 340 -10.03 9.35 -12.05
CA ARG A 340 -10.87 8.89 -10.92
C ARG A 340 -11.16 7.40 -11.04
N TYR A 341 -11.48 6.93 -12.23
CA TYR A 341 -11.93 5.56 -12.45
C TYR A 341 -10.79 4.55 -12.57
N ALA A 342 -9.62 4.95 -13.08
CA ALA A 342 -8.47 4.09 -13.32
C ALA A 342 -8.03 3.25 -12.10
N VAL A 343 -8.25 3.78 -10.88
CA VAL A 343 -7.87 3.13 -9.62
C VAL A 343 -9.05 2.53 -8.85
N SER A 344 -10.29 2.70 -9.34
CA SER A 344 -11.50 2.19 -8.69
C SER A 344 -12.26 1.17 -9.54
N THR A 345 -11.95 1.07 -10.85
CA THR A 345 -12.57 0.12 -11.76
C THR A 345 -12.09 -1.31 -11.52
N ARG A 346 -12.89 -2.27 -11.94
CA ARG A 346 -12.56 -3.71 -11.90
C ARG A 346 -11.91 -4.16 -13.21
N GLU A 347 -11.16 -5.25 -13.16
CA GLU A 347 -10.63 -5.86 -14.37
C GLU A 347 -11.75 -6.30 -15.32
N SER A 348 -12.87 -6.82 -14.79
CA SER A 348 -14.07 -7.17 -15.56
C SER A 348 -14.70 -6.00 -16.29
N GLU A 349 -14.40 -4.76 -15.92
CA GLU A 349 -14.83 -3.53 -16.59
C GLU A 349 -13.83 -3.06 -17.65
N GLY A 350 -12.83 -3.89 -17.99
CA GLY A 350 -11.85 -3.63 -19.04
C GLY A 350 -10.57 -2.92 -18.59
N ASN A 351 -10.35 -2.74 -17.29
CA ASN A 351 -9.08 -2.19 -16.80
C ASN A 351 -7.97 -3.22 -16.85
N LYS A 352 -7.11 -3.09 -17.84
CA LYS A 352 -5.95 -3.94 -18.04
C LYS A 352 -4.66 -3.39 -17.42
N GLU A 353 -4.73 -2.32 -16.65
CA GLU A 353 -3.53 -1.72 -16.04
C GLU A 353 -3.05 -2.51 -14.82
N TYR A 354 -3.95 -3.21 -14.11
CA TYR A 354 -3.57 -3.98 -12.92
C TYR A 354 -2.74 -5.20 -13.29
N ILE A 355 -1.50 -5.25 -12.80
CA ILE A 355 -0.66 -6.45 -12.85
C ILE A 355 -1.04 -7.36 -11.68
N TRP A 356 -1.22 -6.77 -10.49
CA TRP A 356 -1.64 -7.48 -9.30
C TRP A 356 -2.51 -6.58 -8.41
N ALA A 357 -3.72 -7.03 -8.13
CA ALA A 357 -4.63 -6.35 -7.23
C ALA A 357 -5.46 -7.39 -6.44
N SER A 358 -6.06 -6.97 -5.34
CA SER A 358 -6.86 -7.83 -4.47
C SER A 358 -8.13 -7.14 -4.01
N TRP A 359 -9.25 -7.87 -4.02
CA TRP A 359 -10.54 -7.43 -3.45
C TRP A 359 -10.69 -7.79 -1.96
N LYS A 360 -9.84 -8.68 -1.44
CA LYS A 360 -9.96 -9.23 -0.07
C LYS A 360 -9.21 -8.43 0.98
N MET A 361 -8.39 -7.47 0.57
CA MET A 361 -7.53 -6.73 1.49
C MET A 361 -8.25 -5.53 2.10
N GLY A 362 -9.37 -5.64 2.65
CA GLY A 362 -10.11 -4.61 3.39
C GLY A 362 -9.70 -3.15 3.09
N PHE A 363 -10.56 -2.41 2.44
CA PHE A 363 -10.35 -1.02 2.10
C PHE A 363 -11.45 -0.19 2.76
N ASP A 364 -11.10 0.58 3.79
CA ASP A 364 -12.07 1.45 4.43
C ASP A 364 -12.20 2.77 3.69
N ILE A 365 -13.21 2.84 2.83
CA ILE A 365 -13.51 4.03 2.05
C ILE A 365 -14.05 5.18 2.92
N ALA A 366 -14.69 4.87 4.06
CA ALA A 366 -15.29 5.88 4.94
C ALA A 366 -14.26 6.86 5.50
N SER A 367 -13.01 6.40 5.69
CA SER A 367 -11.90 7.26 6.14
C SER A 367 -11.59 8.42 5.19
N ARG A 368 -11.96 8.30 3.92
CA ARG A 368 -11.76 9.29 2.85
C ARG A 368 -12.98 10.14 2.57
N MET A 369 -14.17 9.61 2.87
CA MET A 369 -15.44 10.30 2.60
C MET A 369 -15.65 11.47 3.56
N PRO A 370 -16.27 12.57 3.09
CA PRO A 370 -16.56 13.74 3.93
C PRO A 370 -17.65 13.48 4.97
N HIS A 371 -17.71 14.34 5.98
CA HIS A 371 -18.90 14.45 6.83
C HIS A 371 -20.12 14.99 6.05
N HIS A 372 -21.30 14.85 6.64
CA HIS A 372 -22.56 15.44 6.20
C HIS A 372 -22.79 15.24 4.68
N ILE A 373 -22.65 13.97 4.23
CA ILE A 373 -22.87 13.63 2.83
C ILE A 373 -24.28 13.98 2.41
N ILE A 374 -25.28 13.46 3.13
CA ILE A 374 -26.70 13.75 2.92
C ILE A 374 -27.50 13.55 4.21
N LYS A 375 -28.55 14.34 4.39
CA LYS A 375 -29.48 14.17 5.53
C LYS A 375 -30.48 13.06 5.20
N LEU A 376 -30.52 12.04 6.04
CA LEU A 376 -31.42 10.90 5.90
C LEU A 376 -32.84 11.22 6.34
N ASN A 377 -33.83 10.42 5.89
CA ASN A 377 -35.25 10.57 6.24
C ASN A 377 -35.50 10.46 7.76
N ASN A 378 -34.64 9.79 8.50
CA ASN A 378 -34.71 9.69 9.97
C ASN A 378 -34.11 10.91 10.70
N GLY A 379 -33.66 11.92 9.95
CA GLY A 379 -33.04 13.14 10.50
C GLY A 379 -31.54 13.07 10.77
N ASN A 380 -30.92 11.89 10.70
CA ASN A 380 -29.48 11.71 10.88
C ASN A 380 -28.72 12.07 9.59
N TRP A 381 -27.42 12.33 9.71
CA TRP A 381 -26.55 12.48 8.58
C TRP A 381 -25.94 11.13 8.15
N GLN A 382 -25.86 10.89 6.85
CA GLN A 382 -24.92 9.93 6.29
C GLN A 382 -23.54 10.57 6.33
N ASN A 383 -22.58 9.93 7.00
CA ASN A 383 -21.25 10.47 7.24
C ASN A 383 -20.14 9.53 6.74
N GLY A 384 -19.07 10.12 6.22
CA GLY A 384 -17.74 9.54 6.24
C GLY A 384 -16.94 10.06 7.45
N TRP A 385 -15.63 9.76 7.50
CA TRP A 385 -14.79 10.13 8.64
C TRP A 385 -13.83 11.28 8.35
N SER A 386 -13.75 11.75 7.11
CA SER A 386 -12.91 12.89 6.69
C SER A 386 -11.44 12.85 7.11
N GLY A 387 -10.92 11.68 7.53
CA GLY A 387 -9.64 11.62 8.25
C GLY A 387 -8.41 11.61 7.35
N VAL A 388 -8.48 11.05 6.12
CA VAL A 388 -7.35 11.04 5.21
C VAL A 388 -7.18 12.41 4.57
N SER A 389 -6.27 13.21 5.12
CA SER A 389 -6.12 14.63 4.86
C SER A 389 -4.82 14.91 4.08
N PRO A 390 -4.86 15.11 2.74
CA PRO A 390 -3.70 15.47 1.93
C PRO A 390 -2.96 16.68 2.49
N THR A 391 -1.62 16.63 2.51
CA THR A 391 -0.79 17.75 2.98
C THR A 391 -0.67 18.85 1.93
N LEU A 392 -0.26 20.06 2.33
CA LEU A 392 0.12 21.12 1.38
C LEU A 392 1.29 20.70 0.49
N TYR A 393 2.22 19.87 1.01
CA TYR A 393 3.27 19.28 0.18
C TYR A 393 2.69 18.52 -1.03
N THR A 394 1.69 17.67 -0.80
CA THR A 394 0.96 16.98 -1.87
C THR A 394 0.33 17.99 -2.84
N ILE A 395 -0.40 18.97 -2.31
CA ILE A 395 -1.12 19.96 -3.13
C ILE A 395 -0.15 20.75 -4.02
N GLU A 396 1.00 21.14 -3.49
CA GLU A 396 2.01 21.92 -4.19
C GLU A 396 2.79 21.13 -5.25
N HIS A 397 2.80 19.79 -5.16
CA HIS A 397 3.55 18.92 -6.07
C HIS A 397 2.74 18.39 -7.25
N PHE A 398 1.39 18.41 -7.19
CA PHE A 398 0.60 18.23 -8.41
C PHE A 398 0.92 19.34 -9.41
N TYR A 399 0.90 19.02 -10.69
CA TYR A 399 1.25 20.01 -11.71
C TYR A 399 0.11 21.03 -11.94
N THR A 400 0.46 22.12 -12.59
CA THR A 400 -0.48 23.04 -13.26
C THR A 400 -1.05 22.37 -14.52
N LYS A 401 -2.05 22.97 -15.16
CA LYS A 401 -2.57 22.54 -16.46
C LYS A 401 -1.50 22.49 -17.56
N ASP A 402 -0.41 23.25 -17.40
CA ASP A 402 0.72 23.31 -18.32
C ASP A 402 1.79 22.24 -18.02
N GLY A 403 1.52 21.32 -17.09
CA GLY A 403 2.37 20.18 -16.76
C GLY A 403 3.66 20.55 -15.99
N LYS A 404 3.68 21.70 -15.31
CA LYS A 404 4.81 22.21 -14.51
C LYS A 404 4.44 22.29 -13.03
N LEU A 405 5.44 22.24 -12.14
CA LEU A 405 5.20 22.54 -10.74
C LEU A 405 4.69 23.99 -10.58
N PRO A 406 3.72 24.26 -9.70
CA PRO A 406 3.18 25.61 -9.47
C PRO A 406 4.25 26.66 -9.24
N GLY A 407 5.28 26.35 -8.44
CA GLY A 407 6.40 27.27 -8.17
C GLY A 407 7.43 27.39 -9.31
N LYS A 408 7.27 26.65 -10.41
CA LYS A 408 8.14 26.67 -11.59
C LYS A 408 7.42 27.05 -12.87
N ASP A 409 6.12 27.35 -12.79
CA ASP A 409 5.29 27.73 -13.92
C ASP A 409 5.04 29.23 -13.91
N ASN A 410 5.61 29.93 -14.89
CA ASN A 410 5.47 31.39 -15.04
C ASN A 410 4.04 31.84 -15.42
N HIS A 411 3.20 30.90 -15.88
CA HIS A 411 1.79 31.16 -16.19
C HIS A 411 0.88 30.92 -14.98
N PHE A 412 1.41 30.37 -13.91
CA PHE A 412 0.67 30.15 -12.68
C PHE A 412 0.81 31.34 -11.72
N SER A 413 -0.13 31.45 -10.78
CA SER A 413 -0.10 32.54 -9.78
C SER A 413 1.18 32.51 -8.95
N PRO A 414 1.79 33.68 -8.63
CA PRO A 414 2.95 33.77 -7.75
C PRO A 414 2.68 33.12 -6.38
N GLN A 415 3.68 32.50 -5.80
CA GLN A 415 3.55 31.76 -4.53
C GLN A 415 2.97 32.59 -3.39
N ALA A 416 3.28 33.87 -3.33
CA ALA A 416 2.74 34.80 -2.32
C ALA A 416 1.21 34.98 -2.40
N GLU A 417 0.59 34.58 -3.52
CA GLU A 417 -0.83 34.73 -3.75
C GLU A 417 -1.59 33.43 -3.68
N TRP A 418 -0.95 32.28 -3.52
CA TRP A 418 -1.57 30.96 -3.61
C TRP A 418 -2.79 30.78 -2.70
N PHE A 419 -2.76 31.37 -1.51
CA PHE A 419 -3.82 31.26 -0.51
C PHE A 419 -4.85 32.39 -0.57
N THR A 420 -4.78 33.25 -1.57
CA THR A 420 -5.80 34.27 -1.85
C THR A 420 -6.87 33.74 -2.81
N SER A 421 -8.04 34.42 -2.83
CA SER A 421 -9.15 34.02 -3.71
C SER A 421 -8.75 34.08 -5.18
N ALA A 422 -9.09 33.03 -5.92
CA ALA A 422 -8.95 33.00 -7.38
C ALA A 422 -9.95 33.90 -8.10
N ASN A 423 -11.07 34.24 -7.44
CA ASN A 423 -12.15 35.08 -7.99
C ASN A 423 -12.60 34.62 -9.39
N ILE A 424 -12.87 33.32 -9.56
CA ILE A 424 -13.23 32.71 -10.83
C ILE A 424 -14.75 32.70 -10.97
N ALA A 425 -15.28 33.22 -12.08
CA ALA A 425 -16.73 33.26 -12.39
C ALA A 425 -17.56 33.86 -11.23
N GLY A 426 -17.01 34.86 -10.53
CA GLY A 426 -17.64 35.49 -9.37
C GLY A 426 -17.56 34.70 -8.06
N ARG A 427 -17.00 33.51 -8.08
CA ARG A 427 -16.75 32.67 -6.89
C ARG A 427 -15.48 33.13 -6.18
N LYS A 428 -15.61 33.36 -4.87
CA LYS A 428 -14.50 33.81 -4.00
C LYS A 428 -14.06 32.74 -3.00
N ASP A 429 -14.67 31.57 -3.07
CA ASP A 429 -14.49 30.47 -2.13
C ASP A 429 -13.32 29.52 -2.50
N ILE A 430 -12.67 29.72 -3.64
CA ILE A 430 -11.56 28.90 -4.13
C ILE A 430 -10.25 29.71 -4.09
N ILE A 431 -9.18 29.13 -3.55
CA ILE A 431 -7.85 29.75 -3.57
C ILE A 431 -7.16 29.54 -4.93
N LYS A 432 -6.22 30.44 -5.26
CA LYS A 432 -5.44 30.39 -6.51
C LYS A 432 -4.68 29.10 -6.67
N LEU A 433 -4.15 28.52 -5.58
CA LEU A 433 -3.44 27.24 -5.61
C LEU A 433 -4.31 26.07 -6.12
N ASN A 434 -5.64 26.14 -5.98
CA ASN A 434 -6.55 25.07 -6.38
C ASN A 434 -7.15 25.26 -7.78
N ALA A 435 -6.80 26.32 -8.49
CA ALA A 435 -7.28 26.60 -9.83
C ALA A 435 -6.20 26.31 -10.89
N ASN A 436 -6.61 26.02 -12.14
CA ASN A 436 -5.70 25.76 -13.26
C ASN A 436 -4.68 24.66 -13.01
N ARG A 437 -5.11 23.58 -12.35
CA ARG A 437 -4.28 22.41 -12.03
C ARG A 437 -4.50 21.30 -13.08
N GLU A 438 -3.64 20.29 -13.05
CA GLU A 438 -3.71 19.12 -13.93
C GLU A 438 -4.94 18.22 -13.65
N PRO A 439 -5.32 17.31 -14.59
CA PRO A 439 -6.48 16.45 -14.40
C PRO A 439 -6.43 15.57 -13.15
N ARG A 440 -5.25 14.99 -12.77
CA ARG A 440 -5.11 14.16 -11.57
C ARG A 440 -5.39 14.92 -10.28
N PHE A 441 -5.09 16.21 -10.23
CA PHE A 441 -5.43 17.05 -9.08
C PHE A 441 -6.94 17.04 -8.84
N TYR A 442 -7.73 17.35 -9.85
CA TYR A 442 -9.20 17.35 -9.75
C TYR A 442 -9.81 15.95 -9.64
N ALA A 443 -9.08 14.94 -10.08
CA ALA A 443 -9.50 13.54 -9.94
C ALA A 443 -9.39 13.05 -8.50
N TRP A 444 -8.34 13.43 -7.79
CA TRP A 444 -7.98 12.81 -6.52
C TRP A 444 -8.03 13.73 -5.30
N MET A 445 -7.87 15.04 -5.50
CA MET A 445 -7.93 16.03 -4.42
C MET A 445 -9.32 16.66 -4.33
N ALA A 446 -9.75 16.96 -3.10
CA ALA A 446 -11.00 17.65 -2.82
C ALA A 446 -10.73 18.76 -1.79
N PHE A 447 -11.32 19.94 -1.98
CA PHE A 447 -11.00 21.17 -1.28
C PHE A 447 -12.22 22.08 -1.11
N ASP A 448 -12.14 23.08 -0.25
CA ASP A 448 -13.22 24.05 0.02
C ASP A 448 -13.68 24.70 -1.28
N GLY A 449 -14.98 24.66 -1.54
CA GLY A 449 -15.61 25.16 -2.77
C GLY A 449 -15.53 24.21 -3.98
N GLY A 450 -14.77 23.12 -3.92
CA GLY A 450 -14.70 22.08 -4.95
C GLY A 450 -15.82 21.05 -4.85
N ASP A 451 -15.87 20.17 -5.85
CA ASP A 451 -16.84 19.08 -5.91
C ASP A 451 -16.23 17.77 -5.43
N TYR A 452 -17.00 16.98 -4.68
CA TYR A 452 -16.66 15.62 -4.26
C TYR A 452 -17.59 14.60 -4.94
N GLY A 453 -16.99 13.60 -5.59
CA GLY A 453 -17.73 12.60 -6.37
C GLY A 453 -18.37 13.20 -7.63
N SER A 454 -19.12 12.38 -8.35
CA SER A 454 -19.85 12.78 -9.57
C SER A 454 -21.37 12.84 -9.36
N VAL A 455 -21.89 11.84 -8.63
CA VAL A 455 -23.33 11.70 -8.30
C VAL A 455 -23.53 11.54 -6.78
N PHE A 456 -22.56 11.95 -5.99
CA PHE A 456 -22.37 11.57 -4.60
C PHE A 456 -23.51 11.97 -3.65
N ARG A 457 -24.14 13.14 -3.88
CA ARG A 457 -25.30 13.63 -3.11
C ARG A 457 -26.53 13.71 -4.02
N ALA A 458 -27.39 12.70 -3.95
CA ALA A 458 -28.66 12.63 -4.69
C ALA A 458 -28.51 12.91 -6.21
N GLY A 459 -27.60 12.18 -6.85
CA GLY A 459 -27.35 12.29 -8.29
C GLY A 459 -26.56 13.53 -8.73
N GLN A 460 -25.97 14.27 -7.78
CA GLN A 460 -25.13 15.44 -8.04
C GLN A 460 -23.82 15.35 -7.25
N PRO A 461 -22.75 16.04 -7.67
CA PRO A 461 -21.57 16.20 -6.85
C PRO A 461 -21.90 16.84 -5.50
N LEU A 462 -21.19 16.45 -4.43
CA LEU A 462 -21.24 17.15 -3.16
C LEU A 462 -20.31 18.35 -3.22
N LYS A 463 -20.84 19.56 -3.22
CA LYS A 463 -20.01 20.77 -3.09
C LYS A 463 -19.50 20.91 -1.67
N LEU A 464 -18.19 20.85 -1.49
CA LEU A 464 -17.55 20.91 -0.18
C LEU A 464 -17.61 22.34 0.40
N GLN A 465 -17.93 22.42 1.69
CA GLN A 465 -17.95 23.64 2.49
C GLN A 465 -17.13 23.41 3.76
N MET A 466 -15.79 23.37 3.61
CA MET A 466 -14.85 23.02 4.67
C MET A 466 -14.74 24.06 5.79
N ARG A 467 -15.38 25.21 5.67
CA ARG A 467 -15.46 26.25 6.70
C ARG A 467 -16.80 26.30 7.43
N ASN A 468 -17.78 25.51 6.97
CA ASN A 468 -19.12 25.45 7.55
C ASN A 468 -19.27 24.19 8.42
N PRO A 469 -19.39 24.32 9.77
CA PRO A 469 -19.52 23.16 10.67
C PRO A 469 -20.86 22.42 10.54
N GLU A 470 -21.87 23.00 9.88
CA GLU A 470 -23.12 22.30 9.54
C GLU A 470 -22.99 21.43 8.28
N GLU A 471 -21.88 21.57 7.56
CA GLU A 471 -21.51 20.80 6.36
C GLU A 471 -20.19 20.04 6.65
N GLN A 472 -19.10 20.25 5.90
CA GLN A 472 -17.86 19.47 6.05
C GLN A 472 -16.80 20.16 6.92
N GLY A 473 -17.08 21.34 7.47
CA GLY A 473 -16.16 22.09 8.32
C GLY A 473 -15.99 21.47 9.70
N PHE A 474 -14.91 21.86 10.37
CA PHE A 474 -14.63 21.43 11.73
C PHE A 474 -15.76 21.82 12.68
N SER A 475 -16.17 20.87 13.52
CA SER A 475 -17.15 21.05 14.55
C SER A 475 -16.67 20.38 15.86
N THR A 476 -16.93 21.01 16.99
CA THR A 476 -16.63 20.40 18.31
C THR A 476 -17.42 19.13 18.57
N GLN A 477 -18.53 18.89 17.85
CA GLN A 477 -19.31 17.65 17.92
C GLN A 477 -18.67 16.51 17.13
N PHE A 478 -17.88 16.83 16.09
CA PHE A 478 -17.20 15.88 15.21
C PHE A 478 -15.69 16.10 15.22
N ASN A 479 -15.13 16.38 16.40
CA ASN A 479 -13.71 16.68 16.57
C ASN A 479 -12.80 15.43 16.52
N ARG A 480 -13.36 14.22 16.53
CA ARG A 480 -12.61 12.98 16.36
C ARG A 480 -12.27 12.72 14.90
N ASP A 481 -13.25 12.85 14.03
CA ASP A 481 -13.20 12.41 12.64
C ASP A 481 -13.35 13.64 11.72
N ASN A 482 -12.28 14.35 11.43
CA ASN A 482 -12.30 15.56 10.61
C ASN A 482 -11.03 15.69 9.77
N SER A 483 -11.10 16.48 8.69
CA SER A 483 -9.90 16.87 7.96
C SER A 483 -9.06 17.84 8.80
N VAL A 484 -7.79 17.52 8.99
CA VAL A 484 -6.83 18.36 9.73
C VAL A 484 -6.01 19.27 8.82
N THR A 485 -6.15 19.12 7.50
CA THR A 485 -5.43 19.96 6.52
C THR A 485 -6.32 20.83 5.67
N GLY A 486 -7.65 20.72 5.79
CA GLY A 486 -8.59 21.42 4.92
C GLY A 486 -8.73 20.84 3.51
N TYR A 487 -8.10 19.70 3.27
CA TYR A 487 -8.24 18.92 2.05
C TYR A 487 -8.76 17.51 2.37
N LEU A 488 -9.45 16.93 1.40
CA LEU A 488 -9.87 15.52 1.39
C LEU A 488 -9.36 14.84 0.12
N THR A 489 -9.44 13.52 0.07
CA THR A 489 -9.12 12.78 -1.15
C THR A 489 -10.34 12.06 -1.71
N GLN A 490 -10.43 12.02 -3.04
CA GLN A 490 -11.41 11.21 -3.79
C GLN A 490 -10.72 9.99 -4.46
N LYS A 491 -9.40 9.84 -4.33
CA LYS A 491 -8.71 8.68 -4.91
C LYS A 491 -9.30 7.40 -4.30
N TYR A 492 -9.62 6.43 -5.13
CA TYR A 492 -10.34 5.18 -4.82
C TYR A 492 -11.86 5.33 -4.57
N VAL A 493 -12.41 6.53 -4.54
CA VAL A 493 -13.85 6.72 -4.49
C VAL A 493 -14.42 6.52 -5.89
N ASP A 494 -15.18 5.42 -6.08
CA ASP A 494 -15.79 5.13 -7.38
C ASP A 494 -16.71 6.31 -7.77
N PRO A 495 -16.56 6.90 -8.96
CA PRO A 495 -17.41 8.00 -9.42
C PRO A 495 -18.93 7.69 -9.45
N LYS A 496 -19.29 6.40 -9.41
CA LYS A 496 -20.69 5.92 -9.34
C LYS A 496 -21.27 5.91 -7.92
N TYR A 497 -20.47 6.21 -6.88
CA TYR A 497 -21.01 6.30 -5.51
C TYR A 497 -22.10 7.37 -5.42
N GLU A 498 -23.27 6.97 -4.92
CA GLU A 498 -24.42 7.82 -4.73
C GLU A 498 -25.13 7.54 -3.41
N TYR A 499 -25.45 8.60 -2.69
CA TYR A 499 -26.25 8.57 -1.47
C TYR A 499 -27.51 9.41 -1.64
N GLY A 500 -28.69 8.78 -1.42
CA GLY A 500 -29.99 9.42 -1.33
C GLY A 500 -30.47 9.53 0.12
N ASN A 501 -31.60 10.22 0.34
CA ASN A 501 -32.17 10.42 1.69
C ASN A 501 -32.62 9.12 2.38
N ALA A 502 -32.74 8.01 1.64
CA ALA A 502 -32.99 6.68 2.18
C ALA A 502 -31.70 5.90 2.51
N GLY A 503 -30.51 6.46 2.25
CA GLY A 503 -29.22 5.83 2.40
C GLY A 503 -28.50 5.64 1.08
N SER A 504 -27.61 4.65 0.97
CA SER A 504 -26.89 4.35 -0.25
C SER A 504 -27.85 3.92 -1.37
N VAL A 505 -27.81 4.63 -2.49
CA VAL A 505 -28.56 4.31 -3.73
C VAL A 505 -27.71 3.39 -4.60
N ASN A 506 -26.47 3.76 -4.78
CA ASN A 506 -25.47 3.00 -5.49
C ASN A 506 -24.20 3.00 -4.59
N GLY A 507 -24.20 2.10 -3.63
CA GLY A 507 -23.01 1.83 -2.83
C GLY A 507 -22.05 1.07 -3.70
N GLY A 508 -21.23 1.76 -4.42
CA GLY A 508 -20.19 1.18 -5.23
C GLY A 508 -19.40 0.15 -4.40
N THR A 509 -18.95 -0.84 -5.05
CA THR A 509 -18.05 -1.82 -4.43
C THR A 509 -16.76 -1.12 -4.03
N SER A 510 -16.17 -1.56 -2.93
CA SER A 510 -14.83 -1.15 -2.54
C SER A 510 -13.89 -1.21 -3.74
N ALA A 511 -13.06 -0.20 -3.91
CA ALA A 511 -11.99 -0.25 -4.90
C ALA A 511 -11.06 -1.43 -4.63
N PRO A 512 -10.41 -1.99 -5.65
CA PRO A 512 -9.39 -3.02 -5.43
C PRO A 512 -8.20 -2.41 -4.71
N THR A 513 -7.57 -3.17 -3.81
CA THR A 513 -6.24 -2.82 -3.31
C THR A 513 -5.23 -3.15 -4.40
N ILE A 514 -4.60 -2.13 -4.95
CA ILE A 514 -3.62 -2.26 -6.03
C ILE A 514 -2.25 -2.56 -5.40
N LEU A 515 -1.71 -3.75 -5.70
CA LEU A 515 -0.36 -4.15 -5.25
C LEU A 515 0.70 -3.81 -6.30
N PHE A 516 0.32 -3.88 -7.57
CA PHE A 516 1.18 -3.52 -8.69
C PHE A 516 0.34 -3.18 -9.94
N ARG A 517 0.68 -2.10 -10.64
CA ARG A 517 0.07 -1.71 -11.91
C ARG A 517 1.11 -1.25 -12.92
N LEU A 518 0.75 -1.27 -14.19
CA LEU A 518 1.67 -1.04 -15.31
C LEU A 518 2.38 0.33 -15.25
N ALA A 519 1.69 1.37 -14.77
CA ALA A 519 2.31 2.71 -14.64
C ALA A 519 3.56 2.68 -13.76
N GLU A 520 3.63 1.82 -12.75
CA GLU A 520 4.83 1.67 -11.93
C GLU A 520 6.03 1.15 -12.74
N LEU A 521 5.83 0.21 -13.68
CA LEU A 521 6.92 -0.26 -14.54
C LEU A 521 7.46 0.87 -15.44
N TYR A 522 6.57 1.70 -15.99
CA TYR A 522 7.01 2.89 -16.75
C TYR A 522 7.91 3.79 -15.91
N LEU A 523 7.47 4.11 -14.69
CA LEU A 523 8.20 4.99 -13.78
C LEU A 523 9.50 4.35 -13.26
N ASN A 524 9.51 3.04 -13.01
CA ASN A 524 10.72 2.31 -12.62
C ASN A 524 11.78 2.35 -13.72
N ILE A 525 11.38 2.14 -14.98
CA ILE A 525 12.28 2.19 -16.14
C ILE A 525 12.83 3.62 -16.31
N ALA A 526 11.95 4.63 -16.22
CA ALA A 526 12.35 6.03 -16.30
C ALA A 526 13.38 6.38 -15.21
N GLU A 527 13.18 5.88 -13.97
CA GLU A 527 14.10 6.10 -12.86
C GLU A 527 15.46 5.42 -13.08
N CYS A 528 15.46 4.19 -13.61
CA CYS A 528 16.71 3.49 -13.94
C CYS A 528 17.50 4.26 -15.02
N TYR A 529 16.85 4.72 -16.09
CA TYR A 529 17.51 5.51 -17.12
C TYR A 529 18.02 6.85 -16.58
N ALA A 530 17.22 7.53 -15.74
CA ALA A 530 17.65 8.77 -15.08
C ALA A 530 18.89 8.56 -14.19
N ALA A 531 18.96 7.45 -13.46
CA ALA A 531 20.11 7.10 -12.64
C ALA A 531 21.36 6.68 -13.45
N LEU A 532 21.17 6.31 -14.71
CA LEU A 532 22.23 5.98 -15.68
C LEU A 532 22.57 7.16 -16.61
N ASP A 533 22.03 8.37 -16.33
CA ASP A 533 22.22 9.61 -17.11
C ASP A 533 21.70 9.54 -18.55
N ASP A 534 20.75 8.64 -18.85
CA ASP A 534 20.11 8.52 -20.16
C ASP A 534 18.79 9.27 -20.20
N VAL A 535 18.85 10.58 -20.44
CA VAL A 535 17.70 11.50 -20.43
C VAL A 535 16.68 11.12 -21.51
N ASP A 536 17.11 10.75 -22.72
CA ASP A 536 16.21 10.41 -23.84
C ASP A 536 15.31 9.23 -23.51
N ASN A 537 15.91 8.15 -23.03
CA ASN A 537 15.15 6.98 -22.66
C ASN A 537 14.35 7.18 -21.37
N ALA A 538 14.82 8.00 -20.42
CA ALA A 538 14.02 8.37 -19.24
C ALA A 538 12.74 9.09 -19.67
N LEU A 539 12.81 10.09 -20.55
CA LEU A 539 11.65 10.82 -21.09
C LEU A 539 10.71 9.92 -21.87
N LYS A 540 11.27 8.99 -22.67
CA LYS A 540 10.48 8.02 -23.46
C LYS A 540 9.53 7.19 -22.59
N TYR A 541 9.93 6.83 -21.38
CA TYR A 541 9.08 6.06 -20.44
C TYR A 541 8.29 6.95 -19.49
N LEU A 542 8.68 8.20 -19.28
CA LEU A 542 7.98 9.15 -18.43
C LEU A 542 6.76 9.76 -19.16
N ASN A 543 6.92 10.17 -20.41
CA ASN A 543 5.90 10.89 -21.17
C ASN A 543 4.60 10.13 -21.38
N PRO A 544 4.55 8.80 -21.59
CA PRO A 544 3.27 8.07 -21.67
C PRO A 544 2.39 8.20 -20.43
N ILE A 545 2.96 8.37 -19.24
CA ILE A 545 2.21 8.62 -18.00
C ILE A 545 1.60 10.03 -18.03
N ARG A 546 2.36 11.00 -18.51
CA ARG A 546 1.94 12.40 -18.64
C ARG A 546 0.87 12.58 -19.72
N GLU A 547 1.06 11.96 -20.87
CA GLU A 547 0.08 11.93 -21.97
C GLU A 547 -1.25 11.33 -21.50
N ARG A 548 -1.24 10.17 -20.82
CA ARG A 548 -2.43 9.56 -20.24
C ARG A 548 -3.14 10.50 -19.24
N ALA A 549 -2.34 11.21 -18.42
CA ALA A 549 -2.85 12.19 -17.46
C ALA A 549 -3.38 13.47 -18.13
N GLY A 550 -3.12 13.71 -19.41
CA GLY A 550 -3.57 14.88 -20.16
C GLY A 550 -2.75 16.14 -19.91
N ILE A 551 -1.46 15.99 -19.65
CA ILE A 551 -0.52 17.10 -19.51
C ILE A 551 0.60 17.01 -20.57
N PRO A 552 1.21 18.14 -20.95
CA PRO A 552 2.25 18.16 -21.98
C PRO A 552 3.43 17.23 -21.70
N ASP A 553 3.95 16.64 -22.76
CA ASP A 553 5.20 15.90 -22.71
C ASP A 553 6.37 16.79 -22.30
N LEU A 554 7.34 16.19 -21.63
CA LEU A 554 8.62 16.82 -21.33
C LEU A 554 9.60 16.59 -22.49
N THR A 555 10.42 17.60 -22.72
CA THR A 555 11.53 17.58 -23.66
C THR A 555 12.85 17.75 -22.91
N LYS A 556 13.98 17.60 -23.60
CA LYS A 556 15.29 17.91 -23.02
C LYS A 556 15.41 19.36 -22.52
N ALA A 557 14.65 20.29 -23.13
CA ALA A 557 14.66 21.70 -22.72
C ALA A 557 14.03 21.92 -21.33
N ASP A 558 13.17 21.01 -20.90
CA ASP A 558 12.55 21.04 -19.57
C ASP A 558 13.48 20.48 -18.48
N VAL A 559 14.54 19.76 -18.86
CA VAL A 559 15.53 19.20 -17.93
C VAL A 559 16.63 20.24 -17.68
N THR A 560 16.63 20.83 -16.51
CA THR A 560 17.52 21.93 -16.11
C THR A 560 18.28 21.59 -14.84
N ALA A 561 19.22 22.45 -14.43
CA ALA A 561 19.91 22.28 -13.14
C ALA A 561 18.96 22.35 -11.93
N ASP A 562 17.89 23.16 -12.03
CA ASP A 562 16.87 23.34 -10.97
C ASP A 562 15.75 22.29 -11.00
N MET A 563 15.66 21.49 -12.07
CA MET A 563 14.70 20.42 -12.26
C MET A 563 15.35 19.35 -13.14
N THR A 564 16.15 18.49 -12.51
CA THR A 564 16.86 17.42 -13.20
C THR A 564 15.91 16.33 -13.69
N ILE A 565 16.37 15.46 -14.60
CA ILE A 565 15.56 14.32 -15.02
C ILE A 565 15.15 13.44 -13.83
N THR A 566 16.02 13.29 -12.83
CA THR A 566 15.71 12.57 -11.59
C THR A 566 14.59 13.27 -10.81
N ASP A 567 14.58 14.60 -10.72
CA ASP A 567 13.53 15.34 -10.04
C ASP A 567 12.18 15.20 -10.76
N TRP A 568 12.18 15.26 -12.11
CA TRP A 568 10.97 15.03 -12.90
C TRP A 568 10.40 13.62 -12.69
N VAL A 569 11.24 12.58 -12.78
CA VAL A 569 10.81 11.19 -12.58
C VAL A 569 10.28 10.98 -11.16
N ARG A 570 10.97 11.50 -10.14
CA ARG A 570 10.54 11.36 -8.74
C ARG A 570 9.24 12.10 -8.46
N ASN A 571 9.04 13.30 -9.04
CA ASN A 571 7.79 14.04 -8.88
C ASN A 571 6.64 13.36 -9.62
N GLU A 572 6.85 12.90 -10.86
CA GLU A 572 5.84 12.14 -11.60
C GLU A 572 5.44 10.87 -10.83
N ARG A 573 6.43 10.15 -10.29
CA ARG A 573 6.20 8.99 -9.45
C ARG A 573 5.41 9.31 -8.19
N PHE A 574 5.71 10.44 -7.54
CA PHE A 574 4.99 10.91 -6.36
C PHE A 574 3.52 11.16 -6.67
N ILE A 575 3.20 11.87 -7.76
CA ILE A 575 1.83 12.18 -8.14
C ILE A 575 1.10 10.91 -8.59
N GLU A 576 1.66 10.19 -9.56
CA GLU A 576 1.00 9.06 -10.19
C GLU A 576 0.67 7.95 -9.18
N LEU A 577 1.62 7.61 -8.30
CA LEU A 577 1.49 6.58 -7.28
C LEU A 577 1.07 7.13 -5.91
N TRP A 578 0.58 8.37 -5.85
CA TRP A 578 0.12 8.99 -4.61
C TRP A 578 -0.89 8.09 -3.90
N ASN A 579 -0.72 7.88 -2.58
CA ASN A 579 -1.57 7.03 -1.73
C ASN A 579 -1.67 5.55 -2.22
N GLU A 580 -0.61 5.03 -2.86
CA GLU A 580 -0.46 3.62 -3.21
C GLU A 580 0.65 2.93 -2.41
N GLY A 581 1.08 3.52 -1.29
CA GLY A 581 2.08 2.96 -0.38
C GLY A 581 3.51 2.94 -0.92
N GLN A 582 3.78 3.64 -2.04
CA GLN A 582 5.13 3.66 -2.62
C GLN A 582 6.02 4.71 -1.94
N ARG A 583 5.48 5.87 -1.57
CA ARG A 583 6.22 7.01 -1.03
C ARG A 583 7.05 6.68 0.20
N PHE A 584 6.52 5.86 1.11
CA PHE A 584 7.23 5.39 2.30
C PHE A 584 8.56 4.71 1.97
N PHE A 585 8.54 3.85 0.96
CA PHE A 585 9.73 3.12 0.52
C PHE A 585 10.62 3.97 -0.40
N ASP A 586 10.04 4.78 -1.27
CA ASP A 586 10.78 5.61 -2.22
C ASP A 586 11.72 6.59 -1.50
N VAL A 587 11.22 7.34 -0.52
CA VAL A 587 12.03 8.29 0.25
C VAL A 587 13.13 7.56 1.04
N ARG A 588 12.81 6.37 1.58
CA ARG A 588 13.80 5.55 2.30
C ARG A 588 14.86 4.99 1.36
N ARG A 589 14.49 4.36 0.25
CA ARG A 589 15.46 3.80 -0.69
C ARG A 589 16.32 4.85 -1.39
N TRP A 590 15.82 6.08 -1.57
CA TRP A 590 16.62 7.22 -2.06
C TRP A 590 17.60 7.75 -1.00
N CYS A 591 17.49 7.31 0.24
CA CYS A 591 18.27 7.79 1.39
C CYS A 591 18.06 9.29 1.66
N GLU A 592 16.81 9.79 1.50
CA GLU A 592 16.45 11.20 1.60
C GLU A 592 15.39 11.48 2.68
N GLY A 593 15.35 10.65 3.73
CA GLY A 593 14.38 10.78 4.82
C GLY A 593 14.37 12.15 5.49
N GLU A 594 15.54 12.71 5.79
CA GLU A 594 15.69 14.05 6.39
C GLU A 594 15.08 15.15 5.48
N LYS A 595 15.27 15.04 4.17
CA LYS A 595 14.78 16.03 3.20
C LYS A 595 13.25 16.08 3.15
N TYR A 596 12.59 14.93 3.20
CA TYR A 596 11.16 14.82 2.95
C TYR A 596 10.32 14.63 4.22
N PHE A 597 10.87 13.98 5.25
CA PHE A 597 10.15 13.60 6.47
C PHE A 597 10.61 14.35 7.72
N SER A 598 11.23 15.52 7.56
CA SER A 598 11.62 16.37 8.68
C SER A 598 10.49 17.30 9.14
N ALA A 599 10.68 17.92 10.28
CA ALA A 599 9.72 18.86 10.85
C ALA A 599 9.35 19.98 9.87
N GLY A 600 8.07 20.32 9.79
CA GLY A 600 7.55 21.40 8.92
C GLY A 600 7.21 20.96 7.49
N LYS A 601 7.37 19.67 7.12
CA LYS A 601 7.03 19.18 5.78
C LYS A 601 5.57 18.70 5.65
N ARG A 602 4.85 18.57 6.76
CA ARG A 602 3.45 18.16 6.82
C ARG A 602 2.51 19.34 7.13
N LEU A 603 2.54 20.38 6.34
CA LEU A 603 1.61 21.50 6.53
C LEU A 603 0.23 21.17 5.97
N GLY A 604 -0.80 21.78 6.56
CA GLY A 604 -2.17 21.87 6.04
C GLY A 604 -2.65 23.31 6.04
N LEU A 605 -3.92 23.54 5.73
CA LEU A 605 -4.60 24.81 6.01
C LEU A 605 -5.05 24.82 7.48
N ASN A 606 -5.51 25.95 7.98
CA ASN A 606 -6.02 26.13 9.36
C ASN A 606 -7.44 25.55 9.50
N ALA A 607 -7.56 24.24 9.36
CA ALA A 607 -8.83 23.52 9.23
C ALA A 607 -9.52 23.18 10.56
N GLU A 608 -8.79 23.16 11.68
CA GLU A 608 -9.35 22.80 13.01
C GLU A 608 -9.90 24.00 13.77
N VAL A 609 -10.54 24.93 13.07
CA VAL A 609 -11.20 26.12 13.62
C VAL A 609 -12.68 26.10 13.25
N THR A 610 -13.55 26.39 14.21
CA THR A 610 -15.01 26.46 14.00
C THR A 610 -15.40 27.75 13.29
N LYS A 611 -16.07 27.66 12.15
CA LYS A 611 -16.53 28.82 11.33
C LYS A 611 -15.44 29.85 11.00
N PRO A 612 -14.25 29.45 10.50
CA PRO A 612 -13.24 30.43 10.12
C PRO A 612 -13.72 31.28 8.94
N THR A 613 -13.24 32.51 8.87
CA THR A 613 -13.33 33.28 7.63
C THR A 613 -12.52 32.62 6.52
N PHE A 614 -12.66 33.11 5.28
CA PHE A 614 -11.86 32.60 4.16
C PHE A 614 -10.34 32.79 4.43
N GLU A 615 -9.96 33.97 4.93
CA GLU A 615 -8.57 34.35 5.21
C GLU A 615 -8.01 33.54 6.40
N GLU A 616 -8.79 33.34 7.46
CA GLU A 616 -8.37 32.54 8.62
C GLU A 616 -8.17 31.05 8.28
N PHE A 617 -8.99 30.49 7.39
CA PHE A 617 -8.90 29.11 6.97
C PHE A 617 -7.71 28.84 6.07
N ASN A 618 -7.45 29.73 5.11
CA ASN A 618 -6.44 29.55 4.08
C ASN A 618 -5.02 30.00 4.53
N VAL A 619 -4.62 29.61 5.73
CA VAL A 619 -3.29 29.88 6.30
C VAL A 619 -2.53 28.57 6.47
N PRO A 620 -1.30 28.43 5.90
CA PRO A 620 -0.47 27.27 6.15
C PRO A 620 -0.23 27.03 7.64
N THR A 621 -0.65 25.89 8.14
CA THR A 621 -0.66 25.55 9.57
C THR A 621 -0.02 24.17 9.79
N LYS A 622 0.73 24.02 10.88
CA LYS A 622 1.31 22.74 11.28
C LYS A 622 0.23 21.85 11.92
N PRO A 623 0.11 20.59 11.51
CA PRO A 623 -0.74 19.63 12.21
C PRO A 623 -0.20 19.31 13.61
N LYS A 624 -1.04 18.79 14.48
CA LYS A 624 -0.67 18.41 15.85
C LYS A 624 0.35 17.28 15.92
N HIS A 625 0.39 16.40 14.92
CA HIS A 625 1.42 15.37 14.78
C HIS A 625 2.62 15.91 14.01
N PRO A 626 3.75 16.20 14.68
CA PRO A 626 4.96 16.63 14.00
C PRO A 626 5.61 15.44 13.27
N PHE A 627 6.22 15.72 12.13
CA PHE A 627 7.23 14.83 11.61
C PHE A 627 8.50 14.94 12.45
N VAL A 628 9.03 13.80 12.86
CA VAL A 628 10.33 13.67 13.51
C VAL A 628 11.11 12.60 12.78
N TRP A 629 12.24 12.97 12.17
CA TRP A 629 13.09 12.04 11.44
C TRP A 629 14.39 11.74 12.19
N SER A 630 14.82 10.50 12.11
CA SER A 630 16.19 10.09 12.42
C SER A 630 16.61 8.91 11.53
N ASN A 631 17.91 8.71 11.35
CA ASN A 631 18.44 7.69 10.44
C ASN A 631 18.03 6.25 10.81
N ARG A 632 17.70 5.96 12.08
CA ARG A 632 17.18 4.64 12.44
C ARG A 632 15.89 4.28 11.70
N MET A 633 15.09 5.30 11.31
CA MET A 633 13.80 5.15 10.64
C MET A 633 13.90 4.68 9.18
N TYR A 634 15.10 4.52 8.63
CA TYR A 634 15.26 3.83 7.35
C TYR A 634 14.81 2.37 7.44
N LEU A 635 14.84 1.77 8.63
CA LEU A 635 14.39 0.40 8.89
C LEU A 635 13.36 0.37 10.03
N ASN A 636 12.54 -0.66 10.03
CA ASN A 636 11.68 -0.97 11.15
C ASN A 636 12.45 -1.75 12.20
N PRO A 637 12.18 -1.56 13.52
CA PRO A 637 12.73 -2.41 14.57
C PRO A 637 12.11 -3.81 14.49
N VAL A 638 12.90 -4.83 14.76
CA VAL A 638 12.40 -6.17 15.03
C VAL A 638 11.96 -6.24 16.49
N PHE A 639 10.81 -6.86 16.76
CA PHE A 639 10.33 -7.02 18.12
C PHE A 639 11.39 -7.73 18.99
N TYR A 640 11.66 -7.22 20.18
CA TYR A 640 12.80 -7.68 20.99
C TYR A 640 12.79 -9.19 21.28
N ASN A 641 11.59 -9.80 21.45
CA ASN A 641 11.47 -11.23 21.69
C ASN A 641 12.00 -12.08 20.53
N GLU A 642 11.86 -11.63 19.28
CA GLU A 642 12.37 -12.34 18.10
C GLU A 642 13.88 -12.32 18.05
N VAL A 643 14.49 -11.19 18.46
CA VAL A 643 15.94 -11.06 18.56
C VAL A 643 16.47 -11.84 19.75
N TYR A 644 15.76 -11.83 20.89
CA TYR A 644 16.17 -12.54 22.10
C TYR A 644 16.13 -14.07 21.96
N LYS A 645 15.07 -14.59 21.29
CA LYS A 645 14.88 -16.04 21.11
C LYS A 645 15.83 -16.65 20.10
N ASN A 646 16.32 -15.89 19.13
CA ASN A 646 17.24 -16.36 18.10
C ASN A 646 18.66 -15.80 18.36
N PRO A 647 19.61 -16.61 18.86
CA PRO A 647 20.96 -16.15 19.21
C PRO A 647 21.80 -15.69 18.00
N GLN A 648 21.33 -15.98 16.77
CA GLN A 648 21.97 -15.53 15.54
C GLN A 648 21.49 -14.14 15.09
N MET A 649 20.39 -13.64 15.68
CA MET A 649 19.80 -12.37 15.27
C MET A 649 20.50 -11.16 15.88
N VAL A 650 20.52 -10.08 15.10
CA VAL A 650 20.90 -8.73 15.57
C VAL A 650 19.77 -7.74 15.27
N GLN A 651 19.62 -6.73 16.12
CA GLN A 651 18.63 -5.67 15.94
C GLN A 651 19.01 -4.73 14.79
N ALA A 652 18.03 -4.01 14.25
CA ALA A 652 18.28 -2.89 13.35
C ALA A 652 19.03 -1.76 14.08
N PRO A 653 19.94 -1.04 13.40
CA PRO A 653 20.73 0.01 14.03
C PRO A 653 19.85 1.13 14.61
N GLY A 654 20.18 1.56 15.82
CA GLY A 654 19.48 2.64 16.54
C GLY A 654 18.27 2.21 17.36
N TYR A 655 17.99 0.87 17.45
CA TYR A 655 16.90 0.31 18.26
C TYR A 655 17.40 -0.63 19.36
#